data_39fb4fa6c86e56ebcaf91f483aac4c5b
#
_entry.id   39fb4fa6c86e56ebcaf91f483aac4c5b
#
_cell.length_a   1.000
_cell.length_b   1.000
_cell.length_c   1.000
_cell.angle_alpha   90.00
_cell.angle_beta   90.00
_cell.angle_gamma   90.00
#
_symmetry.space_group_name_H-M   'P 1'
#
loop_
_entity.id
_entity.type
_entity.pdbx_description
1 polymer ?
#
loop_
_entity_poly.entity_id
_entity_poly.type
_entity_poly.pdbx_seq_one_letter_code
_entity_poly.pdbx_strand_id
1 'polypeptide(L)'
;MASIGEPFLLTTYSQPKRTKSTPIHNVNHRSSSLYASQPEASSSKYVTISASGDGVHVLDTSALHPAISHTLGPQVAFSCPPVSWTTHSETSRTCTTYAVIDSAPDVKPDERGRTVWKWEDDPSGGGAASEALKSKHSASFSHRISLLHRPECLPDYVILIGDRGQVAVTDSGLEVKTTFTPESEDQTTVSSFVFSRETCTFAPSRATSRQSAIIVSINKKGDSLDVKALSVDKEGRIKHLGTVAIPSLKPVNVLDVSCSATGFLTILESSGLWHSYQLESPDYHTVSVAPAADPTYIRLLTALQSSQDHSPAHSREISILPLTASHVLLAGLASGPSPELWLLLWDLQYSIVLASHSMNLPTSLSRSKKQGLQIQLVGGKRDHDQVLLILSPHTHPAAVNGVATSASADSNARSSVFVVPLTTPRVSTIANAMGRAAATAKWIEQAEAATSTSISDVDESQNNLLDVVRSSLDQKRIDAADEAFFKWVSERETKESQQSPFSHHFVQRLLGIVFKQTKGTTAPNDIPYSPKIVQYLLEKKVVTSGMVEKGLFSVLKLRQDWGSIIAAFTSVIDIPESDIVSFLHDVIQARQKIQSTSDENAMDVDTTSSSTLPSLPKVLALVISYPVTAPTMRLAIKAHLHDADELNVVLSVIVQWVEAWCSEELALLPEKATKDSRGVMVPLYTSKRNSDLPPLEKILTFLQLLLDSSFIAFLSHPASQQHIRQIFSLLEPEVSFNNGIEQLRGPLQPFVNAYSKVTSDALRGTQKQDPKVDWRKRKKAAHDKAAMTVGVYQVEELVL
;
A
#
# COMPACT_ATOMS: atom_id res chain seq x y z
N MET A 1 4.42 -4.87 7.75
CA MET A 1 3.55 -3.70 7.89
C MET A 1 3.84 -2.71 6.81
N ALA A 2 2.80 -2.02 6.33
CA ALA A 2 3.00 -0.82 5.54
C ALA A 2 3.18 0.37 6.49
N SER A 3 4.28 1.10 6.40
CA SER A 3 4.51 2.33 7.16
C SER A 3 5.36 3.31 6.37
N ILE A 4 5.15 4.59 6.62
CA ILE A 4 5.96 5.68 6.11
C ILE A 4 6.67 6.27 7.32
N GLY A 5 8.01 6.23 7.32
CA GLY A 5 8.82 6.83 8.36
C GLY A 5 8.91 8.35 8.22
N GLU A 6 9.49 9.02 9.21
CA GLU A 6 9.68 10.47 9.16
C GLU A 6 10.72 10.83 8.08
N PRO A 7 10.36 11.68 7.10
CA PRO A 7 11.29 12.13 6.08
C PRO A 7 12.42 12.98 6.67
N PHE A 8 13.65 12.70 6.30
CA PHE A 8 14.80 13.48 6.75
C PHE A 8 15.50 14.18 5.58
N LEU A 9 15.99 15.38 5.82
CA LEU A 9 16.65 16.21 4.82
C LEU A 9 18.04 15.64 4.48
N LEU A 10 18.27 15.29 3.20
CA LEU A 10 19.57 14.84 2.71
C LEU A 10 20.46 16.03 2.31
N THR A 11 19.92 16.91 1.47
CA THR A 11 20.67 18.07 0.96
C THR A 11 19.78 19.17 0.43
N THR A 12 20.34 20.38 0.30
CA THR A 12 19.65 21.53 -0.30
C THR A 12 20.52 22.20 -1.35
N TYR A 13 19.91 22.59 -2.46
CA TYR A 13 20.58 23.29 -3.56
C TYR A 13 19.97 24.67 -3.78
N SER A 14 20.80 25.67 -4.00
CA SER A 14 20.35 27.02 -4.36
C SER A 14 19.92 27.08 -5.82
N GLN A 15 18.83 27.76 -6.10
CA GLN A 15 18.43 27.97 -7.50
C GLN A 15 19.38 28.95 -8.21
N PRO A 16 19.77 28.67 -9.45
CA PRO A 16 20.59 29.61 -10.25
C PRO A 16 19.80 30.90 -10.50
N LYS A 17 20.46 32.05 -10.30
CA LYS A 17 19.86 33.34 -10.65
C LYS A 17 19.67 33.41 -12.16
N ARG A 18 18.45 33.55 -12.64
CA ARG A 18 18.18 33.76 -14.08
C ARG A 18 18.76 35.10 -14.52
N THR A 19 19.73 35.08 -15.39
CA THR A 19 20.20 36.28 -16.10
C THR A 19 19.17 36.66 -17.17
N LYS A 20 18.81 37.97 -17.24
CA LYS A 20 17.74 38.51 -18.08
C LYS A 20 17.94 38.32 -19.60
N SER A 21 19.02 37.70 -20.04
CA SER A 21 19.47 37.66 -21.46
C SER A 21 19.19 36.39 -22.24
N THR A 22 18.53 35.38 -21.68
CA THR A 22 18.18 34.19 -22.43
C THR A 22 16.77 34.32 -23.01
N PRO A 23 16.62 34.49 -24.37
CA PRO A 23 15.31 34.49 -25.00
C PRO A 23 14.65 33.13 -24.83
N ILE A 24 13.42 33.17 -24.32
CA ILE A 24 12.58 31.96 -24.12
C ILE A 24 12.09 31.52 -25.50
N HIS A 25 12.88 30.73 -26.22
CA HIS A 25 12.38 29.99 -27.39
C HIS A 25 11.84 28.64 -26.90
N ASN A 26 10.54 28.46 -27.02
CA ASN A 26 9.72 27.28 -26.71
C ASN A 26 9.38 27.04 -25.22
N VAL A 27 8.21 27.54 -24.86
CA VAL A 27 7.55 27.49 -23.54
C VAL A 27 7.08 26.08 -23.11
N ASN A 28 7.26 25.04 -23.93
CA ASN A 28 6.65 23.72 -23.70
C ASN A 28 7.57 22.69 -23.03
N HIS A 29 8.79 23.04 -22.62
CA HIS A 29 9.68 22.05 -22.01
C HIS A 29 9.74 22.14 -20.49
N ARG A 30 9.45 20.99 -19.87
CA ARG A 30 9.39 20.71 -18.44
C ARG A 30 10.81 20.61 -17.83
N SER A 31 11.67 21.64 -17.87
CA SER A 31 12.96 21.57 -17.19
C SER A 31 12.81 21.85 -15.71
N SER A 32 13.22 20.92 -14.86
CA SER A 32 13.38 21.11 -13.42
C SER A 32 14.76 21.71 -13.13
N SER A 33 14.86 22.46 -12.03
CA SER A 33 16.16 22.94 -11.53
C SER A 33 16.99 21.83 -10.85
N LEU A 34 16.35 20.77 -10.44
CA LEU A 34 16.94 19.64 -9.73
C LEU A 34 16.35 18.33 -10.24
N TYR A 35 17.21 17.37 -10.52
CA TYR A 35 16.83 16.01 -10.83
C TYR A 35 17.63 15.06 -9.94
N ALA A 36 17.03 13.93 -9.58
CA ALA A 36 17.74 12.85 -8.93
C ALA A 36 17.38 11.49 -9.54
N SER A 37 18.27 10.53 -9.39
CA SER A 37 18.06 9.13 -9.74
C SER A 37 18.71 8.24 -8.71
N GLN A 38 18.16 7.05 -8.59
CA GLN A 38 18.74 5.99 -7.77
C GLN A 38 19.10 4.82 -8.68
N PRO A 39 20.31 4.25 -8.56
CA PRO A 39 20.72 3.11 -9.39
C PRO A 39 19.84 1.89 -9.14
N GLU A 40 19.66 1.06 -10.15
CA GLU A 40 18.88 -0.19 -10.04
C GLU A 40 19.54 -1.28 -9.19
N ALA A 41 20.87 -1.22 -9.02
CA ALA A 41 21.60 -2.26 -8.32
C ALA A 41 21.21 -2.33 -6.84
N SER A 42 20.81 -3.50 -6.38
CA SER A 42 20.29 -3.78 -5.04
C SER A 42 21.27 -3.49 -3.89
N SER A 43 22.54 -3.28 -4.17
CA SER A 43 23.57 -2.96 -3.17
C SER A 43 24.02 -1.50 -3.19
N SER A 44 23.43 -0.67 -4.06
CA SER A 44 23.90 0.70 -4.23
C SER A 44 23.24 1.64 -3.23
N LYS A 45 24.04 2.13 -2.29
CA LYS A 45 23.66 3.19 -1.35
C LYS A 45 23.83 4.60 -1.94
N TYR A 46 24.05 4.68 -3.24
CA TYR A 46 24.33 5.94 -3.92
C TYR A 46 23.10 6.51 -4.58
N VAL A 47 22.99 7.83 -4.54
CA VAL A 47 21.98 8.63 -5.21
C VAL A 47 22.68 9.64 -6.09
N THR A 48 22.28 9.76 -7.32
CA THR A 48 22.83 10.75 -8.24
C THR A 48 21.89 11.92 -8.37
N ILE A 49 22.40 13.12 -8.14
CA ILE A 49 21.65 14.36 -8.20
C ILE A 49 22.31 15.29 -9.20
N SER A 50 21.53 15.87 -10.10
CA SER A 50 21.97 16.99 -10.94
C SER A 50 21.25 18.27 -10.56
N ALA A 51 22.01 19.28 -10.17
CA ALA A 51 21.50 20.61 -9.80
C ALA A 51 21.94 21.63 -10.85
N SER A 52 20.96 22.27 -11.48
CA SER A 52 21.24 23.30 -12.48
C SER A 52 21.99 24.49 -11.85
N GLY A 53 23.12 24.87 -12.44
CA GLY A 53 24.00 25.93 -11.94
C GLY A 53 24.96 25.50 -10.83
N ASP A 54 24.99 24.26 -10.44
CA ASP A 54 25.90 23.69 -9.44
C ASP A 54 26.68 22.51 -10.03
N GLY A 55 26.02 21.41 -10.42
CA GLY A 55 26.68 20.28 -11.02
C GLY A 55 25.94 18.94 -10.87
N VAL A 56 26.73 17.86 -10.97
CA VAL A 56 26.26 16.48 -10.76
C VAL A 56 26.98 15.89 -9.55
N HIS A 57 26.20 15.38 -8.61
CA HIS A 57 26.71 14.85 -7.34
C HIS A 57 26.21 13.42 -7.14
N VAL A 58 27.10 12.51 -6.78
CA VAL A 58 26.79 11.17 -6.34
C VAL A 58 26.90 11.14 -4.82
N LEU A 59 25.78 11.02 -4.12
CA LEU A 59 25.69 11.06 -2.66
C LEU A 59 25.59 9.64 -2.10
N ASP A 60 26.30 9.36 -1.02
CA ASP A 60 26.10 8.16 -0.23
C ASP A 60 24.98 8.42 0.80
N THR A 61 23.87 7.69 0.68
CA THR A 61 22.72 7.83 1.57
C THR A 61 23.00 7.32 2.99
N SER A 62 24.00 6.46 3.17
CA SER A 62 24.37 5.93 4.49
C SER A 62 25.32 6.86 5.24
N ALA A 63 26.24 7.50 4.53
CA ALA A 63 27.22 8.41 5.09
C ALA A 63 26.78 9.89 5.04
N LEU A 64 25.69 10.19 4.30
CA LEU A 64 25.11 11.52 4.12
C LEU A 64 26.09 12.57 3.58
N HIS A 65 27.05 12.14 2.76
CA HIS A 65 28.01 13.03 2.14
C HIS A 65 28.20 12.70 0.64
N PRO A 66 28.69 13.67 -0.16
CA PRO A 66 28.99 13.41 -1.56
C PRO A 66 30.21 12.49 -1.68
N ALA A 67 30.02 11.38 -2.38
CA ALA A 67 31.12 10.46 -2.74
C ALA A 67 31.87 10.97 -3.97
N ILE A 68 31.13 11.51 -4.96
CA ILE A 68 31.69 12.10 -6.19
C ILE A 68 30.96 13.40 -6.45
N SER A 69 31.68 14.42 -6.89
CA SER A 69 31.11 15.73 -7.21
C SER A 69 31.76 16.31 -8.47
N HIS A 70 30.91 16.56 -9.48
CA HIS A 70 31.26 17.29 -10.69
C HIS A 70 30.68 18.69 -10.62
N THR A 71 31.42 19.63 -10.05
CA THR A 71 30.98 21.03 -10.04
C THR A 71 31.07 21.64 -11.43
N LEU A 72 29.97 22.25 -11.86
CA LEU A 72 29.84 22.84 -13.18
C LEU A 72 29.49 24.32 -13.07
N GLY A 73 29.69 25.05 -14.16
CA GLY A 73 29.42 26.50 -14.16
C GLY A 73 27.93 26.85 -13.98
N PRO A 74 27.62 28.07 -13.52
CA PRO A 74 26.25 28.49 -13.18
C PRO A 74 25.30 28.57 -14.39
N GLN A 75 25.81 28.42 -15.61
CA GLN A 75 25.03 28.41 -16.83
C GLN A 75 24.65 26.99 -17.30
N VAL A 76 25.08 25.96 -16.58
CA VAL A 76 24.77 24.55 -16.93
C VAL A 76 23.40 24.19 -16.39
N ALA A 77 22.56 23.67 -17.26
CA ALA A 77 21.26 23.10 -16.92
C ALA A 77 21.10 21.71 -17.53
N PHE A 78 20.25 20.92 -16.89
CA PHE A 78 20.00 19.52 -17.27
C PHE A 78 18.57 19.35 -17.81
N SER A 79 18.35 18.37 -18.70
CA SER A 79 17.03 18.10 -19.28
C SER A 79 16.30 16.93 -18.64
N CYS A 80 17.04 15.99 -18.02
CA CYS A 80 16.45 14.80 -17.37
C CYS A 80 17.33 14.31 -16.23
N PRO A 81 16.86 13.34 -15.43
CA PRO A 81 17.63 12.73 -14.36
C PRO A 81 18.95 12.12 -14.85
N PRO A 82 20.08 12.35 -14.14
CA PRO A 82 21.35 11.73 -14.45
C PRO A 82 21.32 10.24 -14.07
N VAL A 83 22.21 9.43 -14.60
CA VAL A 83 22.37 8.02 -14.22
C VAL A 83 23.81 7.74 -13.88
N SER A 84 24.06 7.14 -12.70
CA SER A 84 25.38 6.68 -12.31
C SER A 84 25.39 5.16 -12.11
N TRP A 85 26.49 4.57 -12.49
CA TRP A 85 26.70 3.12 -12.36
C TRP A 85 28.08 2.84 -11.79
N THR A 86 28.13 1.97 -10.77
CA THR A 86 29.38 1.54 -10.15
C THR A 86 29.69 0.12 -10.60
N THR A 87 30.84 -0.06 -11.24
CA THR A 87 31.41 -1.37 -11.56
C THR A 87 32.47 -1.72 -10.53
N HIS A 88 32.44 -2.98 -10.06
CA HIS A 88 33.43 -3.52 -9.17
C HIS A 88 34.30 -4.48 -9.98
N SER A 89 35.57 -4.16 -10.17
CA SER A 89 36.59 -5.10 -10.60
C SER A 89 37.40 -5.54 -9.40
N GLU A 90 38.17 -6.62 -9.51
CA GLU A 90 38.98 -7.15 -8.41
C GLU A 90 40.01 -6.13 -7.86
N THR A 91 40.39 -5.15 -8.66
CA THR A 91 41.45 -4.18 -8.34
C THR A 91 41.00 -2.73 -8.23
N SER A 92 39.83 -2.38 -8.77
CA SER A 92 39.35 -0.99 -8.79
C SER A 92 37.82 -0.91 -8.79
N ARG A 93 37.33 0.18 -8.23
CA ARG A 93 35.92 0.53 -8.24
C ARG A 93 35.73 1.77 -9.11
N THR A 94 35.06 1.63 -10.23
CA THR A 94 34.81 2.76 -11.15
C THR A 94 33.33 3.14 -11.13
N CYS A 95 33.07 4.43 -11.03
CA CYS A 95 31.72 5.00 -11.13
C CYS A 95 31.61 5.78 -12.43
N THR A 96 30.72 5.35 -13.32
CA THR A 96 30.42 6.04 -14.56
C THR A 96 29.14 6.82 -14.41
N THR A 97 29.16 8.12 -14.66
CA THR A 97 28.01 9.03 -14.55
C THR A 97 27.67 9.60 -15.91
N TYR A 98 26.39 9.57 -16.27
CA TYR A 98 25.84 10.17 -17.50
C TYR A 98 24.84 11.24 -17.15
N ALA A 99 24.90 12.39 -17.84
CA ALA A 99 23.90 13.46 -17.70
C ALA A 99 23.59 14.11 -19.04
N VAL A 100 22.32 14.44 -19.26
CA VAL A 100 21.87 15.14 -20.48
C VAL A 100 21.85 16.64 -20.22
N ILE A 101 22.55 17.39 -21.06
CA ILE A 101 22.74 18.83 -20.90
C ILE A 101 21.68 19.58 -21.70
N ASP A 102 20.87 20.39 -21.00
CA ASP A 102 19.91 21.29 -21.63
C ASP A 102 20.56 22.59 -22.09
N SER A 103 21.46 23.15 -21.29
CA SER A 103 22.27 24.32 -21.68
C SER A 103 23.64 24.28 -21.01
N ALA A 104 24.65 24.68 -21.73
CA ALA A 104 26.00 24.91 -21.23
C ALA A 104 26.72 25.87 -22.18
N PRO A 105 27.81 26.55 -21.73
CA PRO A 105 28.62 27.40 -22.64
C PRO A 105 29.20 26.67 -23.83
N ASP A 106 29.53 25.38 -23.63
CA ASP A 106 30.16 24.52 -24.66
C ASP A 106 29.15 23.83 -25.58
N VAL A 107 27.83 24.00 -25.35
CA VAL A 107 26.75 23.32 -26.10
C VAL A 107 26.05 24.32 -27.01
N LYS A 108 26.01 24.04 -28.33
CA LYS A 108 25.32 24.86 -29.31
C LYS A 108 23.80 24.87 -29.06
N PRO A 109 23.09 25.94 -29.48
CA PRO A 109 21.64 26.03 -29.32
C PRO A 109 20.88 24.84 -29.93
N ASP A 110 21.33 24.30 -31.05
CA ASP A 110 20.70 23.17 -31.75
C ASP A 110 20.96 21.82 -31.06
N GLU A 111 21.96 21.72 -30.18
CA GLU A 111 22.36 20.53 -29.44
C GLU A 111 21.78 20.50 -28.04
N ARG A 112 21.00 21.50 -27.64
CA ARG A 112 20.38 21.62 -26.32
C ARG A 112 19.41 20.44 -26.04
N GLY A 113 19.60 19.78 -24.91
CA GLY A 113 18.84 18.61 -24.55
C GLY A 113 19.10 17.36 -25.42
N ARG A 114 20.11 17.42 -26.28
CA ARG A 114 20.55 16.32 -27.15
C ARG A 114 21.96 15.84 -26.83
N THR A 115 22.70 16.58 -26.02
CA THR A 115 24.09 16.29 -25.66
C THR A 115 24.14 15.55 -24.36
N VAL A 116 24.81 14.41 -24.35
CA VAL A 116 25.10 13.61 -23.15
C VAL A 116 26.55 13.79 -22.76
N TRP A 117 26.79 14.13 -21.50
CA TRP A 117 28.10 14.13 -20.92
C TRP A 117 28.28 12.86 -20.09
N LYS A 118 29.46 12.25 -20.17
CA LYS A 118 29.91 11.06 -19.44
C LYS A 118 31.14 11.42 -18.64
N TRP A 119 31.18 11.00 -17.39
CA TRP A 119 32.35 11.04 -16.50
C TRP A 119 32.64 9.64 -15.97
N GLU A 120 33.92 9.35 -15.78
CA GLU A 120 34.40 8.12 -15.15
C GLU A 120 35.28 8.50 -13.97
N ASP A 121 34.94 8.02 -12.77
CA ASP A 121 35.62 8.34 -11.52
C ASP A 121 35.86 7.08 -10.68
N ASP A 122 36.84 7.13 -9.80
CA ASP A 122 37.06 6.14 -8.76
C ASP A 122 36.54 6.70 -7.42
N PRO A 123 35.44 6.13 -6.84
CA PRO A 123 34.89 6.58 -5.57
C PRO A 123 35.80 6.23 -4.36
N SER A 124 36.79 5.36 -4.50
CA SER A 124 37.73 4.95 -3.44
C SER A 124 38.96 5.86 -3.32
N GLY A 125 39.22 6.71 -4.30
CA GLY A 125 40.37 7.60 -4.37
C GLY A 125 40.19 8.87 -3.54
N GLY A 126 40.32 8.77 -2.23
CA GLY A 126 40.51 9.94 -1.36
C GLY A 126 41.88 10.57 -1.54
N GLY A 127 42.04 11.56 -2.37
CA GLY A 127 43.27 12.34 -2.44
C GLY A 127 43.61 12.87 -3.85
N ALA A 128 44.42 13.91 -3.87
CA ALA A 128 44.82 14.74 -5.01
C ALA A 128 45.37 14.02 -6.30
N ALA A 129 45.44 12.71 -6.32
CA ALA A 129 45.86 11.91 -7.48
C ALA A 129 44.70 11.69 -8.52
N SER A 130 43.46 12.05 -8.18
CA SER A 130 42.26 11.81 -9.00
C SER A 130 42.03 12.84 -10.13
N GLU A 131 42.82 13.92 -10.24
CA GLU A 131 42.63 14.90 -11.32
C GLU A 131 43.00 14.36 -12.71
N ALA A 132 43.86 13.33 -12.80
CA ALA A 132 44.30 12.76 -14.08
C ALA A 132 43.28 11.83 -14.73
N LEU A 133 42.24 11.36 -13.99
CA LEU A 133 41.23 10.39 -14.48
C LEU A 133 39.87 10.99 -14.79
N LYS A 134 39.69 12.29 -14.64
CA LYS A 134 38.42 12.98 -14.98
C LYS A 134 38.27 13.18 -16.50
N SER A 135 38.13 12.10 -17.24
CA SER A 135 37.87 12.18 -18.66
C SER A 135 36.39 12.48 -18.89
N LYS A 136 36.09 13.72 -19.30
CA LYS A 136 34.76 14.12 -19.79
C LYS A 136 34.65 13.72 -21.26
N HIS A 137 33.70 12.82 -21.53
CA HIS A 137 33.27 12.53 -22.92
C HIS A 137 31.95 13.20 -23.21
N SER A 138 31.72 13.66 -24.42
CA SER A 138 30.47 14.24 -24.85
C SER A 138 30.03 13.67 -26.20
N ALA A 139 28.75 13.33 -26.31
CA ALA A 139 28.12 12.89 -27.55
C ALA A 139 26.81 13.65 -27.81
N SER A 140 26.56 14.04 -29.06
CA SER A 140 25.31 14.68 -29.42
C SER A 140 24.45 13.78 -30.29
N PHE A 141 23.13 13.78 -30.03
CA PHE A 141 22.15 12.91 -30.67
C PHE A 141 21.19 13.70 -31.56
N SER A 142 20.50 12.97 -32.44
CA SER A 142 19.58 13.59 -33.42
C SER A 142 18.29 14.14 -32.78
N HIS A 143 17.88 13.61 -31.65
CA HIS A 143 16.64 13.97 -30.98
C HIS A 143 16.88 14.44 -29.55
N ARG A 144 15.94 15.21 -29.01
CA ARG A 144 15.97 15.65 -27.60
C ARG A 144 15.68 14.49 -26.68
N ILE A 145 16.48 14.33 -25.62
CA ILE A 145 16.43 13.22 -24.68
C ILE A 145 15.59 13.65 -23.48
N SER A 146 14.57 12.86 -23.16
CA SER A 146 13.68 13.05 -21.99
C SER A 146 13.96 12.10 -20.85
N LEU A 147 14.55 10.93 -21.15
CA LEU A 147 14.95 9.94 -20.15
C LEU A 147 16.24 9.24 -20.61
N LEU A 148 17.15 9.06 -19.65
CA LEU A 148 18.36 8.28 -19.79
C LEU A 148 18.30 7.11 -18.81
N HIS A 149 18.55 5.89 -19.30
CA HIS A 149 18.44 4.70 -18.49
C HIS A 149 19.54 3.69 -18.82
N ARG A 150 20.10 3.05 -17.80
CA ARG A 150 21.04 1.93 -17.94
C ARG A 150 20.46 0.73 -17.22
N PRO A 151 19.87 -0.22 -17.94
CA PRO A 151 19.23 -1.38 -17.34
C PRO A 151 20.29 -2.35 -16.80
N GLU A 152 20.04 -2.93 -15.62
CA GLU A 152 20.93 -3.90 -14.99
C GLU A 152 21.12 -5.16 -15.84
N CYS A 153 20.06 -5.58 -16.57
CA CYS A 153 20.12 -6.74 -17.46
C CYS A 153 20.96 -6.54 -18.73
N LEU A 154 21.25 -5.28 -19.07
CA LEU A 154 22.07 -4.90 -20.23
C LEU A 154 23.16 -3.90 -19.81
N PRO A 155 24.18 -4.33 -19.06
CA PRO A 155 25.17 -3.43 -18.46
C PRO A 155 26.04 -2.70 -19.46
N ASP A 156 26.16 -3.21 -20.69
CA ASP A 156 26.98 -2.61 -21.75
C ASP A 156 26.26 -1.54 -22.56
N TYR A 157 24.94 -1.35 -22.32
CA TYR A 157 24.13 -0.43 -23.10
C TYR A 157 23.50 0.67 -22.24
N VAL A 158 23.35 1.83 -22.86
CA VAL A 158 22.59 2.97 -22.35
C VAL A 158 21.41 3.23 -23.29
N ILE A 159 20.22 3.33 -22.72
CA ILE A 159 18.97 3.59 -23.43
C ILE A 159 18.62 5.07 -23.29
N LEU A 160 18.45 5.73 -24.41
CA LEU A 160 18.05 7.13 -24.52
C LEU A 160 16.63 7.20 -25.09
N ILE A 161 15.71 7.81 -24.37
CA ILE A 161 14.32 7.96 -24.80
C ILE A 161 14.05 9.44 -25.06
N GLY A 162 13.54 9.72 -26.27
CA GLY A 162 13.24 11.07 -26.73
C GLY A 162 11.85 11.54 -26.31
N ASP A 163 11.63 12.85 -26.40
CA ASP A 163 10.38 13.52 -26.06
C ASP A 163 9.21 13.19 -27.02
N ARG A 164 9.51 12.63 -28.19
CA ARG A 164 8.53 12.16 -29.18
C ARG A 164 8.46 10.64 -29.31
N GLY A 165 8.97 9.90 -28.31
CA GLY A 165 8.96 8.45 -28.31
C GLY A 165 10.03 7.79 -29.18
N GLN A 166 11.06 8.55 -29.63
CA GLN A 166 12.26 7.99 -30.23
C GLN A 166 13.04 7.22 -29.15
N VAL A 167 13.66 6.12 -29.52
CA VAL A 167 14.53 5.37 -28.63
C VAL A 167 15.85 5.12 -29.34
N ALA A 168 16.97 5.46 -28.69
CA ALA A 168 18.30 5.13 -29.16
C ALA A 168 18.99 4.22 -28.11
N VAL A 169 19.61 3.17 -28.58
CA VAL A 169 20.46 2.28 -27.78
C VAL A 169 21.90 2.56 -28.13
N THR A 170 22.67 2.92 -27.12
CA THR A 170 24.12 3.23 -27.26
C THR A 170 24.91 2.26 -26.40
N ASP A 171 26.17 2.09 -26.73
CA ASP A 171 27.12 1.41 -25.85
C ASP A 171 27.59 2.33 -24.70
N SER A 172 28.46 1.81 -23.85
CA SER A 172 29.03 2.55 -22.72
C SER A 172 29.90 3.76 -23.17
N GLY A 173 30.35 3.80 -24.43
CA GLY A 173 31.07 4.90 -25.06
C GLY A 173 30.17 5.96 -25.68
N LEU A 174 28.85 5.79 -25.62
CA LEU A 174 27.83 6.63 -26.26
C LEU A 174 27.80 6.51 -27.81
N GLU A 175 28.32 5.42 -28.37
CA GLU A 175 28.13 5.13 -29.80
C GLU A 175 26.77 4.51 -30.04
N VAL A 176 26.01 5.02 -30.99
CA VAL A 176 24.65 4.53 -31.32
C VAL A 176 24.73 3.20 -32.03
N LYS A 177 24.10 2.16 -31.44
CA LYS A 177 23.99 0.82 -32.06
C LYS A 177 22.70 0.68 -32.85
N THR A 178 21.58 1.06 -32.28
CA THR A 178 20.26 1.01 -32.94
C THR A 178 19.40 2.19 -32.52
N THR A 179 18.52 2.60 -33.44
CA THR A 179 17.53 3.65 -33.19
C THR A 179 16.15 3.18 -33.62
N PHE A 180 15.16 3.56 -32.81
CA PHE A 180 13.76 3.40 -33.15
C PHE A 180 13.15 4.81 -33.31
N THR A 181 12.52 5.07 -34.44
CA THR A 181 11.76 6.31 -34.70
C THR A 181 10.28 5.96 -34.84
N PRO A 182 9.37 6.63 -34.13
CA PRO A 182 7.94 6.41 -34.30
C PRO A 182 7.47 6.88 -35.68
N GLU A 183 6.42 6.26 -36.20
CA GLU A 183 5.85 6.56 -37.50
C GLU A 183 5.16 7.95 -37.58
N SER A 184 4.71 8.48 -36.44
CA SER A 184 3.99 9.75 -36.33
C SER A 184 4.85 10.81 -35.64
N GLU A 185 5.04 11.94 -36.31
CA GLU A 185 5.78 13.08 -35.75
C GLU A 185 5.00 13.88 -34.72
N ASP A 186 3.66 13.80 -34.70
CA ASP A 186 2.76 14.53 -33.79
C ASP A 186 2.59 13.84 -32.41
N GLN A 187 3.44 12.89 -32.12
CA GLN A 187 3.41 12.17 -30.86
C GLN A 187 4.32 12.84 -29.81
N THR A 188 3.84 12.97 -28.58
CA THR A 188 4.64 13.42 -27.42
C THR A 188 4.62 12.39 -26.31
N THR A 189 5.79 12.11 -25.75
CA THR A 189 5.93 11.17 -24.62
C THR A 189 5.52 11.85 -23.31
N VAL A 190 4.53 11.28 -22.63
CA VAL A 190 4.08 11.73 -21.31
C VAL A 190 4.99 11.16 -20.24
N SER A 191 5.20 9.84 -20.28
CA SER A 191 6.06 9.11 -19.34
C SER A 191 6.65 7.88 -20.01
N SER A 192 7.78 7.40 -19.49
CA SER A 192 8.40 6.16 -19.97
C SER A 192 9.08 5.41 -18.83
N PHE A 193 9.02 4.09 -18.90
CA PHE A 193 9.51 3.16 -17.90
C PHE A 193 10.36 2.09 -18.56
N VAL A 194 11.42 1.67 -17.90
CA VAL A 194 12.29 0.60 -18.38
C VAL A 194 12.39 -0.49 -17.32
N PHE A 195 12.16 -1.74 -17.72
CA PHE A 195 12.16 -2.89 -16.83
C PHE A 195 13.08 -3.99 -17.34
N SER A 196 13.68 -4.76 -16.43
CA SER A 196 14.31 -6.02 -16.80
C SER A 196 13.24 -7.04 -17.18
N ARG A 197 13.49 -7.85 -18.21
CA ARG A 197 12.57 -8.94 -18.60
C ARG A 197 12.31 -9.93 -17.45
N GLU A 198 13.27 -10.15 -16.58
CA GLU A 198 13.13 -11.08 -15.46
C GLU A 198 12.10 -10.61 -14.42
N THR A 199 11.97 -9.29 -14.22
CA THR A 199 11.01 -8.70 -13.30
C THR A 199 9.67 -8.40 -13.96
N CYS A 200 9.61 -8.40 -15.29
CA CYS A 200 8.47 -7.99 -16.10
C CYS A 200 7.54 -9.18 -16.37
N THR A 201 6.38 -9.23 -15.71
CA THR A 201 5.42 -10.34 -15.87
C THR A 201 4.58 -10.26 -17.14
N PHE A 202 4.32 -9.05 -17.63
CA PHE A 202 3.49 -8.80 -18.83
C PHE A 202 4.25 -8.89 -20.15
N ALA A 203 5.57 -9.07 -20.13
CA ALA A 203 6.35 -9.16 -21.35
C ALA A 203 6.10 -10.48 -22.09
N PRO A 204 5.87 -10.43 -23.43
CA PRO A 204 5.59 -11.61 -24.22
C PRO A 204 6.74 -12.62 -24.19
N SER A 205 6.49 -13.82 -23.69
CA SER A 205 7.53 -14.85 -23.47
C SER A 205 8.14 -15.39 -24.76
N ARG A 206 7.39 -15.41 -25.86
CA ARG A 206 7.86 -15.88 -27.18
C ARG A 206 8.56 -14.79 -27.99
N ALA A 207 8.30 -13.54 -27.67
CA ALA A 207 8.83 -12.39 -28.42
C ALA A 207 10.11 -11.80 -27.83
N THR A 208 10.42 -12.10 -26.55
CA THR A 208 11.51 -11.50 -25.80
C THR A 208 12.46 -12.54 -25.23
N SER A 209 13.76 -12.26 -25.25
CA SER A 209 14.77 -13.11 -24.61
C SER A 209 14.81 -12.83 -23.09
N ARG A 210 15.35 -13.75 -22.29
CA ARG A 210 15.52 -13.56 -20.85
C ARG A 210 16.39 -12.35 -20.51
N GLN A 211 17.46 -12.14 -21.26
CA GLN A 211 18.36 -11.01 -21.12
C GLN A 211 17.91 -9.87 -22.06
N SER A 212 16.79 -9.25 -21.77
CA SER A 212 16.28 -8.10 -22.50
C SER A 212 15.72 -7.07 -21.56
N ALA A 213 15.76 -5.80 -21.98
CA ALA A 213 15.06 -4.71 -21.31
C ALA A 213 13.73 -4.44 -22.02
N ILE A 214 12.69 -4.18 -21.25
CA ILE A 214 11.36 -3.84 -21.75
C ILE A 214 11.14 -2.34 -21.51
N ILE A 215 10.82 -1.60 -22.55
CA ILE A 215 10.52 -0.17 -22.50
C ILE A 215 9.02 -0.03 -22.67
N VAL A 216 8.36 0.66 -21.75
CA VAL A 216 6.95 1.03 -21.83
C VAL A 216 6.88 2.55 -21.92
N SER A 217 6.38 3.08 -23.03
CA SER A 217 6.21 4.51 -23.25
C SER A 217 4.73 4.85 -23.35
N ILE A 218 4.30 5.86 -22.63
CA ILE A 218 2.95 6.39 -22.69
C ILE A 218 3.02 7.68 -23.50
N ASN A 219 2.34 7.68 -24.62
CA ASN A 219 2.45 8.73 -25.62
C ASN A 219 1.09 9.39 -25.84
N LYS A 220 1.11 10.68 -25.94
CA LYS A 220 -0.03 11.48 -26.38
C LYS A 220 0.02 11.57 -27.91
N LYS A 221 -1.08 11.14 -28.57
CA LYS A 221 -1.26 11.24 -30.01
C LYS A 221 -2.59 11.93 -30.29
N GLY A 222 -2.56 13.22 -30.65
CA GLY A 222 -3.78 14.00 -30.79
C GLY A 222 -4.62 14.00 -29.49
N ASP A 223 -5.79 13.39 -29.54
CA ASP A 223 -6.74 13.31 -28.41
C ASP A 223 -6.76 11.91 -27.76
N SER A 224 -5.82 11.03 -28.06
CA SER A 224 -5.67 9.70 -27.46
C SER A 224 -4.37 9.54 -26.68
N LEU A 225 -4.37 8.61 -25.73
CA LEU A 225 -3.19 8.12 -25.03
C LEU A 225 -2.89 6.71 -25.51
N ASP A 226 -1.67 6.52 -25.99
CA ASP A 226 -1.20 5.23 -26.50
C ASP A 226 -0.10 4.68 -25.58
N VAL A 227 -0.20 3.41 -25.22
CA VAL A 227 0.86 2.65 -24.55
C VAL A 227 1.64 1.91 -25.62
N LYS A 228 2.92 2.19 -25.73
CA LYS A 228 3.84 1.50 -26.63
C LYS A 228 4.84 0.68 -25.85
N ALA A 229 4.97 -0.59 -26.21
CA ALA A 229 5.94 -1.51 -25.63
C ALA A 229 7.03 -1.85 -26.65
N LEU A 230 8.29 -1.74 -26.24
CA LEU A 230 9.48 -2.12 -27.02
C LEU A 230 10.34 -3.06 -26.18
N SER A 231 11.13 -3.92 -26.83
CA SER A 231 12.18 -4.69 -26.16
C SER A 231 13.54 -4.42 -26.77
N VAL A 232 14.56 -4.38 -25.92
CA VAL A 232 15.97 -4.29 -26.33
C VAL A 232 16.64 -5.60 -25.94
N ASP A 233 17.21 -6.29 -26.92
CA ASP A 233 17.92 -7.55 -26.68
C ASP A 233 19.39 -7.33 -26.27
N LYS A 234 20.10 -8.43 -25.95
CA LYS A 234 21.53 -8.39 -25.57
C LYS A 234 22.48 -7.90 -26.67
N GLU A 235 22.01 -7.85 -27.91
CA GLU A 235 22.78 -7.33 -29.07
C GLU A 235 22.44 -5.86 -29.32
N GLY A 236 21.61 -5.23 -28.46
CA GLY A 236 21.21 -3.84 -28.58
C GLY A 236 20.14 -3.61 -29.66
N ARG A 237 19.51 -4.65 -30.21
CA ARG A 237 18.47 -4.51 -31.23
C ARG A 237 17.13 -4.21 -30.59
N ILE A 238 16.40 -3.25 -31.17
CA ILE A 238 15.08 -2.84 -30.71
C ILE A 238 14.01 -3.61 -31.47
N LYS A 239 13.08 -4.23 -30.74
CA LYS A 239 11.91 -4.92 -31.28
C LYS A 239 10.64 -4.28 -30.75
N HIS A 240 9.69 -3.98 -31.64
CA HIS A 240 8.37 -3.49 -31.28
C HIS A 240 7.49 -4.65 -30.80
N LEU A 241 6.89 -4.53 -29.59
CA LEU A 241 6.03 -5.53 -28.98
C LEU A 241 4.54 -5.20 -29.11
N GLY A 242 4.20 -3.96 -29.36
CA GLY A 242 2.81 -3.54 -29.56
C GLY A 242 2.59 -2.07 -29.22
N THR A 243 1.50 -1.54 -29.76
CA THR A 243 0.96 -0.22 -29.39
C THR A 243 -0.52 -0.37 -29.16
N VAL A 244 -1.01 0.06 -28.00
CA VAL A 244 -2.41 -0.07 -27.59
C VAL A 244 -2.92 1.29 -27.14
N ALA A 245 -4.06 1.72 -27.70
CA ALA A 245 -4.73 2.94 -27.25
C ALA A 245 -5.48 2.69 -25.93
N ILE A 246 -5.38 3.62 -25.00
CA ILE A 246 -6.15 3.59 -23.74
C ILE A 246 -7.52 4.21 -24.02
N PRO A 247 -8.60 3.44 -23.88
CA PRO A 247 -9.93 3.97 -24.13
C PRO A 247 -10.32 5.01 -23.07
N SER A 248 -11.09 6.01 -23.45
CA SER A 248 -11.80 6.97 -22.59
C SER A 248 -10.97 8.05 -21.88
N LEU A 249 -9.66 8.14 -22.10
CA LEU A 249 -8.79 9.13 -21.44
C LEU A 249 -8.45 10.28 -22.39
N LYS A 250 -8.74 11.53 -21.95
CA LYS A 250 -8.30 12.74 -22.66
C LYS A 250 -6.89 13.13 -22.20
N PRO A 251 -5.90 13.15 -23.11
CA PRO A 251 -4.51 13.36 -22.73
C PRO A 251 -4.20 14.76 -22.18
N VAL A 252 -5.12 15.71 -22.33
CA VAL A 252 -4.96 17.08 -21.81
C VAL A 252 -5.01 17.12 -20.27
N ASN A 253 -5.69 16.15 -19.66
CA ASN A 253 -6.00 16.15 -18.24
C ASN A 253 -5.08 15.26 -17.39
N VAL A 254 -4.07 14.62 -17.98
CA VAL A 254 -3.17 13.71 -17.24
C VAL A 254 -2.18 14.53 -16.41
N LEU A 255 -2.20 14.31 -15.08
CA LEU A 255 -1.26 14.92 -14.14
C LEU A 255 0.02 14.10 -14.00
N ASP A 256 -0.12 12.82 -13.68
CA ASP A 256 1.01 11.90 -13.52
C ASP A 256 0.63 10.46 -13.86
N VAL A 257 1.63 9.66 -14.18
CA VAL A 257 1.48 8.28 -14.61
C VAL A 257 2.51 7.41 -13.92
N SER A 258 2.11 6.24 -13.48
CA SER A 258 2.98 5.25 -12.86
C SER A 258 2.76 3.88 -13.51
N CYS A 259 3.84 3.14 -13.72
CA CYS A 259 3.81 1.77 -14.23
C CYS A 259 4.74 0.89 -13.41
N SER A 260 4.25 -0.28 -12.98
CA SER A 260 5.06 -1.27 -12.26
C SER A 260 5.62 -2.35 -13.19
N ALA A 261 6.65 -3.06 -12.76
CA ALA A 261 7.23 -4.18 -13.49
C ALA A 261 6.24 -5.35 -13.71
N THR A 262 5.19 -5.45 -12.89
CA THR A 262 4.13 -6.44 -13.04
C THR A 262 3.02 -6.00 -13.98
N GLY A 263 3.11 -4.78 -14.54
CA GLY A 263 2.17 -4.27 -15.54
C GLY A 263 1.00 -3.47 -14.97
N PHE A 264 0.95 -3.19 -13.65
CA PHE A 264 -0.02 -2.23 -13.14
C PHE A 264 0.34 -0.83 -13.63
N LEU A 265 -0.52 -0.27 -14.47
CA LEU A 265 -0.43 1.08 -15.00
C LEU A 265 -1.51 1.93 -14.33
N THR A 266 -1.10 3.05 -13.71
CA THR A 266 -2.03 3.99 -13.09
C THR A 266 -1.89 5.37 -13.69
N ILE A 267 -3.00 6.04 -13.90
CA ILE A 267 -3.09 7.35 -14.51
C ILE A 267 -3.98 8.24 -13.64
N LEU A 268 -3.44 9.36 -13.20
CA LEU A 268 -4.17 10.37 -12.44
C LEU A 268 -4.51 11.56 -13.33
N GLU A 269 -5.80 11.91 -13.38
CA GLU A 269 -6.26 13.09 -14.09
C GLU A 269 -6.34 14.32 -13.17
N SER A 270 -6.35 15.50 -13.79
CA SER A 270 -6.57 16.78 -13.10
C SER A 270 -7.93 16.90 -12.43
N SER A 271 -8.92 16.12 -12.86
CA SER A 271 -10.22 15.95 -12.21
C SER A 271 -10.15 15.26 -10.84
N GLY A 272 -9.00 14.65 -10.51
CA GLY A 272 -8.82 13.76 -9.39
C GLY A 272 -9.22 12.31 -9.68
N LEU A 273 -9.64 12.02 -10.91
CA LEU A 273 -10.00 10.67 -11.31
C LEU A 273 -8.73 9.83 -11.50
N TRP A 274 -8.71 8.70 -10.82
CA TRP A 274 -7.62 7.73 -10.84
C TRP A 274 -8.05 6.49 -11.59
N HIS A 275 -7.32 6.17 -12.63
CA HIS A 275 -7.53 4.98 -13.44
C HIS A 275 -6.44 3.96 -13.19
N SER A 276 -6.82 2.69 -13.11
CA SER A 276 -5.91 1.56 -12.95
C SER A 276 -6.10 0.57 -14.09
N TYR A 277 -5.02 0.24 -14.78
CA TYR A 277 -4.97 -0.71 -15.88
C TYR A 277 -3.95 -1.81 -15.59
N GLN A 278 -4.15 -2.96 -16.22
CA GLN A 278 -3.21 -4.06 -16.21
C GLN A 278 -2.67 -4.28 -17.62
N LEU A 279 -1.36 -4.27 -17.76
CA LEU A 279 -0.68 -4.70 -18.97
C LEU A 279 -0.58 -6.23 -18.97
N GLU A 280 -0.98 -6.86 -20.05
CA GLU A 280 -0.99 -8.32 -20.21
C GLU A 280 -0.51 -8.73 -21.59
N SER A 281 -0.13 -9.98 -21.76
CA SER A 281 0.24 -10.54 -23.06
C SER A 281 -0.59 -11.81 -23.33
N PRO A 282 -1.85 -11.66 -23.81
CA PRO A 282 -2.73 -12.79 -24.02
C PRO A 282 -2.22 -13.76 -25.10
N ASP A 283 -1.59 -13.24 -26.15
CA ASP A 283 -1.11 -14.02 -27.31
C ASP A 283 0.35 -14.46 -27.20
N TYR A 284 1.03 -14.19 -26.09
CA TYR A 284 2.48 -14.39 -25.92
C TYR A 284 3.37 -13.67 -26.95
N HIS A 285 2.80 -12.83 -27.79
CA HIS A 285 3.50 -12.08 -28.85
C HIS A 285 3.34 -10.57 -28.72
N THR A 286 2.18 -10.07 -28.26
CA THR A 286 1.84 -8.66 -28.16
C THR A 286 1.45 -8.27 -26.74
N VAL A 287 1.52 -6.98 -26.43
CA VAL A 287 1.07 -6.41 -25.15
C VAL A 287 -0.32 -5.81 -25.35
N SER A 288 -1.23 -6.12 -24.45
CA SER A 288 -2.59 -5.54 -24.36
C SER A 288 -2.77 -4.76 -23.04
N VAL A 289 -3.80 -3.95 -22.98
CA VAL A 289 -4.17 -3.13 -21.80
C VAL A 289 -5.61 -3.46 -21.42
N ALA A 290 -5.81 -3.89 -20.18
CA ALA A 290 -7.13 -4.17 -19.62
C ALA A 290 -7.38 -3.26 -18.39
N PRO A 291 -8.62 -2.82 -18.11
CA PRO A 291 -8.93 -2.14 -16.86
C PRO A 291 -8.72 -3.10 -15.68
N ALA A 292 -7.99 -2.65 -14.65
CA ALA A 292 -7.68 -3.47 -13.48
C ALA A 292 -8.68 -3.25 -12.33
N ALA A 293 -9.22 -2.04 -12.19
CA ALA A 293 -10.20 -1.68 -11.18
C ALA A 293 -11.09 -0.55 -11.69
N ASP A 294 -12.24 -0.38 -11.05
CA ASP A 294 -13.12 0.76 -11.31
C ASP A 294 -12.41 2.08 -10.96
N PRO A 295 -12.67 3.16 -11.72
CA PRO A 295 -12.07 4.45 -11.45
C PRO A 295 -12.46 4.97 -10.07
N THR A 296 -11.52 5.61 -9.38
CA THR A 296 -11.75 6.21 -8.05
C THR A 296 -11.38 7.69 -8.06
N TYR A 297 -12.03 8.50 -7.23
CA TYR A 297 -11.67 9.92 -7.07
C TYR A 297 -10.74 10.10 -5.88
N ILE A 298 -9.62 10.81 -6.09
CA ILE A 298 -8.77 11.29 -5.00
C ILE A 298 -9.27 12.67 -4.56
N ARG A 299 -9.39 12.85 -3.25
CA ARG A 299 -9.81 14.11 -2.61
C ARG A 299 -8.65 14.78 -1.87
N LEU A 300 -8.87 16.01 -1.43
CA LEU A 300 -8.03 16.78 -0.51
C LEU A 300 -6.65 17.21 -1.03
N LEU A 301 -6.31 17.00 -2.30
CA LEU A 301 -5.08 17.53 -2.86
C LEU A 301 -5.35 18.87 -3.57
N THR A 302 -4.44 19.84 -3.38
CA THR A 302 -4.58 21.23 -3.89
C THR A 302 -4.62 21.26 -5.41
N ALA A 303 -3.78 20.45 -6.07
CA ALA A 303 -3.72 20.37 -7.52
C ALA A 303 -5.02 19.91 -8.19
N LEU A 304 -5.90 19.23 -7.44
CA LEU A 304 -7.17 18.71 -7.92
C LEU A 304 -8.33 19.71 -7.78
N GLN A 305 -8.16 20.77 -6.97
CA GLN A 305 -9.21 21.76 -6.69
C GLN A 305 -9.17 22.96 -7.64
N SER A 306 -8.05 23.22 -8.30
CA SER A 306 -7.85 24.37 -9.17
C SER A 306 -8.34 24.18 -10.61
N SER A 307 -9.33 23.30 -10.83
CA SER A 307 -9.81 22.85 -12.14
C SER A 307 -10.43 23.94 -13.03
N GLN A 308 -10.54 25.20 -12.59
CA GLN A 308 -11.01 26.31 -13.43
C GLN A 308 -9.91 27.03 -14.21
N ASP A 309 -8.64 26.94 -13.78
CA ASP A 309 -7.52 27.51 -14.49
C ASP A 309 -6.68 26.41 -15.11
N HIS A 310 -6.89 26.10 -16.38
CA HIS A 310 -6.13 25.09 -17.16
C HIS A 310 -4.65 25.47 -17.35
N SER A 311 -4.00 25.95 -16.30
CA SER A 311 -2.57 26.24 -16.35
C SER A 311 -1.78 24.92 -16.24
N PRO A 312 -0.89 24.59 -17.17
CA PRO A 312 -0.05 23.39 -17.14
C PRO A 312 0.93 23.38 -15.94
N ALA A 313 0.90 24.40 -15.10
CA ALA A 313 1.75 24.55 -13.94
C ALA A 313 1.38 23.64 -12.79
N HIS A 314 0.10 23.30 -12.61
CA HIS A 314 -0.37 22.47 -11.49
C HIS A 314 -0.05 20.97 -11.64
N SER A 315 0.33 20.52 -12.84
CA SER A 315 0.68 19.11 -13.10
C SER A 315 1.93 18.63 -12.35
N ARG A 316 2.65 19.52 -11.66
CA ARG A 316 3.91 19.18 -10.95
C ARG A 316 3.78 19.14 -9.43
N GLU A 317 2.63 19.45 -8.89
CA GLU A 317 2.38 19.44 -7.44
C GLU A 317 2.02 18.06 -6.89
N ILE A 318 1.94 17.07 -7.77
CA ILE A 318 1.70 15.67 -7.42
C ILE A 318 2.76 14.80 -8.11
N SER A 319 3.20 13.77 -7.43
CA SER A 319 4.08 12.74 -8.00
C SER A 319 3.67 11.36 -7.51
N ILE A 320 3.70 10.38 -8.41
CA ILE A 320 3.33 8.99 -8.17
C ILE A 320 4.53 8.10 -8.48
N LEU A 321 4.87 7.21 -7.56
CA LEU A 321 5.97 6.27 -7.70
C LEU A 321 5.48 4.84 -7.48
N PRO A 322 5.68 3.91 -8.44
CA PRO A 322 5.40 2.50 -8.22
C PRO A 322 6.46 1.92 -7.30
N LEU A 323 6.04 1.21 -6.25
CA LEU A 323 6.94 0.56 -5.28
C LEU A 323 7.04 -0.94 -5.53
N THR A 324 5.92 -1.62 -5.52
CA THR A 324 5.84 -3.07 -5.75
C THR A 324 4.86 -3.39 -6.88
N ALA A 325 4.49 -4.64 -7.02
CA ALA A 325 3.52 -5.10 -8.00
C ALA A 325 2.20 -4.30 -7.96
N SER A 326 1.69 -4.05 -6.76
CA SER A 326 0.37 -3.44 -6.52
C SER A 326 0.40 -2.21 -5.61
N HIS A 327 1.58 -1.78 -5.14
CA HIS A 327 1.68 -0.64 -4.23
C HIS A 327 2.30 0.57 -4.92
N VAL A 328 1.71 1.74 -4.70
CA VAL A 328 2.23 3.02 -5.18
C VAL A 328 2.34 4.01 -4.02
N LEU A 329 3.36 4.86 -4.10
CA LEU A 329 3.50 6.02 -3.23
C LEU A 329 3.06 7.26 -4.00
N LEU A 330 2.14 8.03 -3.43
CA LEU A 330 1.69 9.31 -3.95
C LEU A 330 2.15 10.41 -3.00
N ALA A 331 2.74 11.46 -3.56
CA ALA A 331 3.08 12.69 -2.85
C ALA A 331 2.30 13.86 -3.41
N GLY A 332 1.72 14.69 -2.56
CA GLY A 332 0.96 15.86 -2.99
C GLY A 332 0.69 16.84 -1.85
N LEU A 333 0.38 18.09 -2.21
CA LEU A 333 -0.01 19.12 -1.26
C LEU A 333 -1.48 18.98 -0.88
N ALA A 334 -1.79 19.00 0.42
CA ALA A 334 -3.17 19.01 0.87
C ALA A 334 -3.76 20.42 0.85
N SER A 335 -5.06 20.47 0.55
CA SER A 335 -5.84 21.70 0.68
C SER A 335 -6.11 22.01 2.14
N GLY A 336 -5.59 23.13 2.63
CA GLY A 336 -5.76 23.55 4.02
C GLY A 336 -5.26 24.97 4.27
N PRO A 337 -5.44 25.47 5.49
CA PRO A 337 -4.97 26.80 5.86
C PRO A 337 -3.43 26.93 5.89
N SER A 338 -2.74 25.82 6.16
CA SER A 338 -1.28 25.67 5.99
C SER A 338 -1.01 24.62 4.93
N PRO A 339 -0.08 24.87 3.97
CA PRO A 339 0.27 23.88 2.97
C PRO A 339 1.06 22.74 3.64
N GLU A 340 0.45 21.59 3.76
CA GLU A 340 1.08 20.35 4.23
C GLU A 340 1.35 19.43 3.06
N LEU A 341 2.53 18.83 3.05
CA LEU A 341 2.84 17.76 2.11
C LEU A 341 2.40 16.43 2.68
N TRP A 342 1.59 15.70 1.92
CA TRP A 342 1.14 14.36 2.28
C TRP A 342 1.79 13.31 1.42
N LEU A 343 2.18 12.23 2.08
CA LEU A 343 2.66 10.99 1.47
C LEU A 343 1.62 9.91 1.75
N LEU A 344 1.11 9.29 0.69
CA LEU A 344 0.09 8.25 0.77
C LEU A 344 0.63 6.97 0.14
N LEU A 345 0.71 5.91 0.92
CA LEU A 345 1.03 4.58 0.42
C LEU A 345 -0.28 3.85 0.09
N TRP A 346 -0.48 3.56 -1.17
CA TRP A 346 -1.71 3.02 -1.71
C TRP A 346 -1.52 1.60 -2.26
N ASP A 347 -2.47 0.73 -1.92
CA ASP A 347 -2.62 -0.59 -2.51
C ASP A 347 -3.65 -0.52 -3.65
N LEU A 348 -3.19 -0.74 -4.87
CA LEU A 348 -4.02 -0.67 -6.09
C LEU A 348 -4.99 -1.84 -6.20
N GLN A 349 -4.62 -3.01 -5.67
CA GLN A 349 -5.43 -4.24 -5.79
C GLN A 349 -6.74 -4.14 -5.00
N TYR A 350 -6.69 -3.50 -3.83
CA TYR A 350 -7.87 -3.32 -2.98
C TYR A 350 -8.36 -1.86 -2.93
N SER A 351 -7.72 -0.95 -3.67
CA SER A 351 -8.04 0.49 -3.70
C SER A 351 -8.07 1.11 -2.30
N ILE A 352 -7.03 0.85 -1.49
CA ILE A 352 -6.95 1.26 -0.08
C ILE A 352 -5.66 1.98 0.22
N VAL A 353 -5.73 2.98 1.12
CA VAL A 353 -4.56 3.65 1.68
C VAL A 353 -4.01 2.83 2.85
N LEU A 354 -2.81 2.26 2.69
CA LEU A 354 -2.14 1.46 3.71
C LEU A 354 -1.45 2.28 4.79
N ALA A 355 -0.87 3.42 4.41
CA ALA A 355 -0.23 4.34 5.34
C ALA A 355 -0.31 5.77 4.79
N SER A 356 -0.36 6.74 5.68
CA SER A 356 -0.31 8.16 5.35
C SER A 356 0.63 8.88 6.31
N HIS A 357 1.41 9.83 5.79
CA HIS A 357 2.29 10.68 6.59
C HIS A 357 2.18 12.11 6.09
N SER A 358 2.09 13.07 7.01
CA SER A 358 2.11 14.50 6.69
C SER A 358 3.38 15.15 7.19
N MET A 359 3.93 16.05 6.41
CA MET A 359 5.06 16.87 6.80
C MET A 359 4.82 18.35 6.47
N ASN A 360 5.30 19.21 7.33
CA ASN A 360 5.28 20.63 7.06
C ASN A 360 6.32 20.99 5.99
N LEU A 361 5.96 21.90 5.10
CA LEU A 361 6.91 22.40 4.12
C LEU A 361 8.07 23.14 4.79
N PRO A 362 9.32 22.95 4.33
CA PRO A 362 10.45 23.71 4.79
C PRO A 362 10.20 25.23 4.67
N THR A 363 10.64 25.99 5.65
CA THR A 363 10.44 27.45 5.70
C THR A 363 11.02 28.17 4.48
N SER A 364 12.04 27.61 3.85
CA SER A 364 12.63 28.10 2.60
C SER A 364 11.69 28.02 1.39
N LEU A 365 10.73 27.08 1.41
CA LEU A 365 9.74 26.84 0.34
C LEU A 365 8.38 27.47 0.69
N SER A 366 8.09 27.68 1.99
CA SER A 366 6.80 28.17 2.49
C SER A 366 6.57 29.67 2.27
N ARG A 367 7.63 30.47 2.08
CA ARG A 367 7.55 31.95 2.10
C ARG A 367 6.90 32.58 0.88
N SER A 368 6.73 31.88 -0.21
CA SER A 368 6.20 32.44 -1.46
C SER A 368 4.83 31.87 -1.81
N LYS A 369 3.75 32.54 -1.40
CA LYS A 369 2.37 32.20 -1.78
C LYS A 369 2.08 32.27 -3.30
N LYS A 370 3.02 32.77 -4.11
CA LYS A 370 2.89 32.95 -5.57
C LYS A 370 3.73 32.00 -6.41
N GLN A 371 4.57 31.16 -5.77
CA GLN A 371 5.41 30.21 -6.49
C GLN A 371 4.81 28.82 -6.30
N GLY A 372 4.49 28.14 -7.41
CA GLY A 372 4.11 26.72 -7.39
C GLY A 372 5.26 25.86 -6.86
N LEU A 373 4.95 24.71 -6.30
CA LEU A 373 5.91 23.72 -5.84
C LEU A 373 5.94 22.56 -6.82
N GLN A 374 7.14 22.15 -7.25
CA GLN A 374 7.34 20.93 -7.97
C GLN A 374 7.70 19.81 -6.99
N ILE A 375 6.95 18.72 -7.02
CA ILE A 375 7.16 17.52 -6.23
C ILE A 375 7.60 16.40 -7.17
N GLN A 376 8.65 15.67 -6.80
CA GLN A 376 9.10 14.50 -7.54
C GLN A 376 9.49 13.39 -6.57
N LEU A 377 8.96 12.20 -6.77
CA LEU A 377 9.36 10.98 -6.08
C LEU A 377 10.33 10.19 -6.97
N VAL A 378 11.41 9.70 -6.37
CA VAL A 378 12.41 8.88 -7.05
C VAL A 378 12.73 7.68 -6.17
N GLY A 379 12.64 6.48 -6.69
CA GLY A 379 12.91 5.24 -5.95
C GLY A 379 13.75 4.26 -6.72
N GLY A 380 14.48 3.42 -5.99
CA GLY A 380 15.18 2.26 -6.53
C GLY A 380 14.22 1.11 -6.82
N LYS A 381 14.56 0.24 -7.76
CA LYS A 381 13.67 -0.84 -8.22
C LYS A 381 13.64 -2.08 -7.31
N ARG A 382 14.60 -2.30 -6.42
CA ARG A 382 14.70 -3.54 -5.65
C ARG A 382 14.54 -3.40 -4.14
N ASP A 383 15.11 -2.36 -3.53
CA ASP A 383 14.94 -2.09 -2.11
C ASP A 383 14.02 -0.89 -1.92
N HIS A 384 12.76 -1.18 -1.62
CA HIS A 384 11.73 -0.17 -1.42
C HIS A 384 11.73 0.42 0.00
N ASP A 385 12.85 0.24 0.73
CA ASP A 385 12.97 0.73 2.11
C ASP A 385 13.19 2.24 2.19
N GLN A 386 13.59 2.86 1.08
CA GLN A 386 13.83 4.31 1.01
C GLN A 386 13.43 4.88 -0.36
N VAL A 387 12.79 6.04 -0.33
CA VAL A 387 12.42 6.83 -1.51
C VAL A 387 12.95 8.24 -1.34
N LEU A 388 13.39 8.84 -2.44
CA LEU A 388 13.76 10.25 -2.45
C LEU A 388 12.54 11.11 -2.79
N LEU A 389 12.36 12.14 -1.99
CA LEU A 389 11.39 13.19 -2.22
C LEU A 389 12.12 14.49 -2.56
N ILE A 390 11.92 14.98 -3.76
CA ILE A 390 12.50 16.22 -4.24
C ILE A 390 11.44 17.31 -4.24
N LEU A 391 11.74 18.41 -3.56
CA LEU A 391 10.90 19.60 -3.52
C LEU A 391 11.65 20.76 -4.17
N SER A 392 11.11 21.29 -5.26
CA SER A 392 11.70 22.42 -5.99
C SER A 392 10.68 23.53 -6.18
N PRO A 393 11.02 24.80 -5.96
CA PRO A 393 10.12 25.90 -6.26
C PRO A 393 9.98 26.05 -7.78
N HIS A 394 8.74 26.19 -8.26
CA HIS A 394 8.43 26.41 -9.65
C HIS A 394 8.19 27.91 -9.92
N THR A 395 9.04 28.51 -10.75
CA THR A 395 8.86 29.89 -11.18
C THR A 395 7.98 29.92 -12.43
N HIS A 396 6.78 30.47 -12.32
CA HIS A 396 5.95 30.77 -13.48
C HIS A 396 6.67 31.78 -14.40
N PRO A 397 6.74 31.57 -15.71
CA PRO A 397 7.06 32.62 -16.62
C PRO A 397 5.98 33.70 -16.47
N ALA A 398 6.35 34.88 -16.02
CA ALA A 398 5.43 36.00 -15.90
C ALA A 398 4.69 36.21 -17.22
N ALA A 399 3.35 36.27 -17.17
CA ALA A 399 2.51 36.53 -18.32
C ALA A 399 3.00 37.78 -19.07
N VAL A 400 3.04 37.68 -20.39
CA VAL A 400 3.50 38.71 -21.34
C VAL A 400 2.53 39.91 -21.40
N ASN A 401 2.12 40.47 -20.26
CA ASN A 401 1.40 41.73 -20.23
C ASN A 401 2.26 42.76 -19.49
N GLY A 402 3.11 43.41 -20.26
CA GLY A 402 3.74 44.69 -20.26
C GLY A 402 3.87 45.61 -19.02
N VAL A 403 3.67 45.08 -17.79
CA VAL A 403 3.95 45.83 -16.58
C VAL A 403 5.06 45.13 -15.81
N ALA A 404 6.27 45.59 -15.98
CA ALA A 404 7.44 45.20 -15.17
C ALA A 404 7.23 45.61 -13.72
N THR A 405 6.42 44.85 -12.97
CA THR A 405 6.52 44.93 -11.50
C THR A 405 7.83 44.24 -11.15
N SER A 406 8.77 45.02 -10.62
CA SER A 406 10.03 44.58 -10.05
C SER A 406 9.74 43.68 -8.86
N ALA A 407 9.33 42.43 -9.15
CA ALA A 407 9.33 41.35 -8.17
C ALA A 407 10.80 41.07 -7.87
N SER A 408 11.28 41.57 -6.76
CA SER A 408 12.52 41.15 -6.14
C SER A 408 12.50 39.61 -6.12
N ALA A 409 13.27 39.00 -7.05
CA ALA A 409 13.47 37.56 -7.08
C ALA A 409 14.03 37.21 -5.69
N ASP A 410 13.24 36.53 -4.87
CA ASP A 410 13.69 36.02 -3.56
C ASP A 410 14.91 35.15 -3.83
N SER A 411 16.10 35.74 -3.58
CA SER A 411 17.40 35.12 -3.83
C SER A 411 17.67 33.89 -2.93
N ASN A 412 16.69 33.48 -2.15
CA ASN A 412 16.79 32.44 -1.12
C ASN A 412 15.95 31.17 -1.41
N ALA A 413 15.32 31.06 -2.59
CA ALA A 413 14.58 29.84 -2.92
C ALA A 413 15.58 28.67 -3.10
N ARG A 414 15.39 27.60 -2.32
CA ARG A 414 16.24 26.41 -2.33
C ARG A 414 15.42 25.17 -2.68
N SER A 415 15.96 24.32 -3.52
CA SER A 415 15.44 22.98 -3.72
C SER A 415 15.95 22.04 -2.63
N SER A 416 15.11 21.15 -2.14
CA SER A 416 15.44 20.25 -1.05
C SER A 416 15.23 18.80 -1.46
N VAL A 417 16.12 17.92 -1.06
CA VAL A 417 16.04 16.48 -1.27
C VAL A 417 15.89 15.80 0.08
N PHE A 418 14.83 15.05 0.26
CA PHE A 418 14.54 14.28 1.46
C PHE A 418 14.66 12.79 1.16
N VAL A 419 15.07 12.03 2.16
CA VAL A 419 14.95 10.58 2.16
C VAL A 419 13.72 10.22 2.98
N VAL A 420 12.83 9.43 2.40
CA VAL A 420 11.62 8.93 3.04
C VAL A 420 11.83 7.44 3.33
N PRO A 421 11.98 7.03 4.59
CA PRO A 421 12.01 5.63 4.95
C PRO A 421 10.63 5.00 4.73
N LEU A 422 10.59 3.84 4.09
CA LEU A 422 9.34 3.13 3.80
C LEU A 422 9.44 1.68 4.23
N THR A 423 8.33 1.14 4.68
CA THR A 423 8.16 -0.30 4.79
C THR A 423 6.95 -0.70 3.99
N THR A 424 7.14 -1.48 2.94
CA THR A 424 6.05 -1.94 2.07
C THR A 424 5.92 -3.45 2.14
N PRO A 425 4.69 -4.00 2.21
CA PRO A 425 4.49 -5.43 2.08
C PRO A 425 4.89 -5.87 0.66
N ARG A 426 5.53 -7.02 0.53
CA ARG A 426 5.94 -7.55 -0.77
C ARG A 426 4.76 -7.95 -1.65
N VAL A 427 3.67 -8.37 -1.01
CA VAL A 427 2.46 -8.86 -1.67
C VAL A 427 1.25 -8.16 -1.05
N SER A 428 0.31 -7.76 -1.90
CA SER A 428 -0.99 -7.27 -1.46
C SER A 428 -1.84 -8.43 -0.95
N THR A 429 -2.36 -8.28 0.26
CA THR A 429 -3.20 -9.30 0.92
C THR A 429 -4.40 -8.65 1.59
N ILE A 430 -5.50 -9.39 1.68
CA ILE A 430 -6.70 -8.95 2.40
C ILE A 430 -6.36 -8.56 3.85
N ALA A 431 -5.45 -9.30 4.50
CA ALA A 431 -5.01 -9.01 5.87
C ALA A 431 -4.37 -7.61 6.01
N ASN A 432 -3.63 -7.15 5.00
CA ASN A 432 -3.05 -5.80 4.99
C ASN A 432 -4.10 -4.71 4.75
N ALA A 433 -5.20 -5.09 4.09
CA ALA A 433 -6.30 -4.20 3.71
C ALA A 433 -7.34 -4.03 4.84
N MET A 434 -7.49 -5.04 5.69
CA MET A 434 -8.50 -5.05 6.75
C MET A 434 -8.30 -3.88 7.72
N GLY A 435 -9.39 -3.30 8.18
CA GLY A 435 -9.41 -2.18 9.12
C GLY A 435 -8.99 -0.81 8.53
N ARG A 436 -8.75 -0.70 7.22
CA ARG A 436 -8.25 0.52 6.58
C ARG A 436 -9.32 1.37 5.89
N ALA A 437 -10.55 0.87 5.80
CA ALA A 437 -11.63 1.54 5.05
C ALA A 437 -11.89 2.97 5.54
N ALA A 438 -11.94 3.21 6.85
CA ALA A 438 -12.17 4.53 7.42
C ALA A 438 -11.04 5.54 7.11
N ALA A 439 -9.78 5.09 7.15
CA ALA A 439 -8.64 5.93 6.78
C ALA A 439 -8.63 6.22 5.27
N THR A 440 -9.05 5.25 4.47
CA THR A 440 -9.14 5.35 3.02
C THR A 440 -10.25 6.31 2.58
N ALA A 441 -11.42 6.26 3.21
CA ALA A 441 -12.57 7.13 2.90
C ALA A 441 -12.27 8.64 3.04
N LYS A 442 -11.25 9.01 3.80
CA LYS A 442 -10.77 10.39 3.87
C LYS A 442 -10.18 10.87 2.53
N TRP A 443 -9.52 9.98 1.78
CA TRP A 443 -8.74 10.31 0.59
C TRP A 443 -9.38 9.90 -0.71
N ILE A 444 -10.21 8.85 -0.69
CA ILE A 444 -10.74 8.18 -1.88
C ILE A 444 -12.26 8.14 -1.83
N GLU A 445 -12.88 8.44 -2.95
CA GLU A 445 -14.29 8.22 -3.22
C GLU A 445 -14.42 7.36 -4.48
N GLN A 446 -15.28 6.35 -4.43
CA GLN A 446 -15.55 5.56 -5.64
C GLN A 446 -16.27 6.44 -6.65
N ALA A 447 -15.80 6.42 -7.90
CA ALA A 447 -16.53 7.03 -8.99
C ALA A 447 -17.82 6.22 -9.19
N GLU A 448 -18.97 6.87 -9.01
CA GLU A 448 -20.23 6.24 -9.38
C GLU A 448 -20.14 5.86 -10.86
N ALA A 449 -20.13 4.57 -11.12
CA ALA A 449 -20.20 4.08 -12.50
C ALA A 449 -21.45 4.69 -13.13
N ALA A 450 -21.25 5.48 -14.18
CA ALA A 450 -22.34 6.04 -14.99
C ALA A 450 -23.04 4.93 -15.78
N THR A 451 -23.56 3.92 -15.08
CA THR A 451 -24.54 2.95 -15.60
C THR A 451 -25.94 3.45 -15.30
N SER A 452 -26.25 4.60 -15.88
CA SER A 452 -27.64 5.06 -15.99
C SER A 452 -28.32 4.36 -17.15
N THR A 453 -28.80 3.15 -16.90
CA THR A 453 -29.93 2.59 -17.65
C THR A 453 -30.63 1.56 -16.78
N SER A 454 -31.88 1.89 -16.36
CA SER A 454 -32.89 1.04 -15.72
C SER A 454 -32.97 0.98 -14.19
N ILE A 455 -32.88 2.11 -13.46
CA ILE A 455 -33.07 2.12 -11.99
C ILE A 455 -34.12 3.20 -11.57
N SER A 456 -35.11 3.53 -12.40
CA SER A 456 -36.01 4.63 -12.04
C SER A 456 -37.04 4.29 -10.94
N ASP A 457 -37.48 3.05 -10.78
CA ASP A 457 -38.58 2.74 -9.82
C ASP A 457 -38.05 2.29 -8.44
N VAL A 458 -36.86 1.73 -8.38
CA VAL A 458 -36.26 1.26 -7.10
C VAL A 458 -35.71 2.43 -6.29
N ASP A 459 -35.12 3.42 -6.95
CA ASP A 459 -34.53 4.60 -6.30
C ASP A 459 -35.56 5.52 -5.68
N GLU A 460 -36.78 5.64 -6.27
CA GLU A 460 -37.82 6.52 -5.76
C GLU A 460 -38.40 6.01 -4.43
N SER A 461 -38.63 4.71 -4.29
CA SER A 461 -39.10 4.10 -3.03
C SER A 461 -38.04 4.19 -1.91
N GLN A 462 -36.75 4.07 -2.24
CA GLN A 462 -35.62 4.23 -1.28
C GLN A 462 -35.49 5.68 -0.83
N ASN A 463 -35.60 6.64 -1.76
CA ASN A 463 -35.52 8.06 -1.44
C ASN A 463 -36.68 8.50 -0.56
N ASN A 464 -37.91 8.04 -0.86
CA ASN A 464 -39.11 8.31 -0.04
C ASN A 464 -38.94 7.77 1.39
N LEU A 465 -38.37 6.56 1.56
CA LEU A 465 -38.08 6.02 2.88
C LEU A 465 -37.01 6.87 3.62
N LEU A 466 -35.92 7.25 2.95
CA LEU A 466 -34.87 8.09 3.56
C LEU A 466 -35.43 9.43 4.03
N ASP A 467 -36.35 10.05 3.27
CA ASP A 467 -36.98 11.32 3.66
C ASP A 467 -37.98 11.14 4.83
N VAL A 468 -38.71 10.03 4.89
CA VAL A 468 -39.57 9.70 6.01
C VAL A 468 -38.78 9.44 7.28
N VAL A 469 -37.70 8.66 7.20
CA VAL A 469 -36.79 8.38 8.35
C VAL A 469 -36.15 9.68 8.82
N ARG A 470 -35.67 10.53 7.89
CA ARG A 470 -35.06 11.83 8.23
C ARG A 470 -36.09 12.73 8.96
N SER A 471 -37.27 12.88 8.42
CA SER A 471 -38.29 13.74 9.00
C SER A 471 -38.78 13.25 10.37
N SER A 472 -38.86 11.92 10.56
CA SER A 472 -39.24 11.29 11.84
C SER A 472 -38.15 11.49 12.90
N LEU A 473 -36.87 11.33 12.54
CA LEU A 473 -35.75 11.56 13.45
C LEU A 473 -35.62 13.07 13.79
N ASP A 474 -35.77 13.97 12.81
CA ASP A 474 -35.73 15.42 13.06
C ASP A 474 -36.90 15.88 13.99
N GLN A 475 -38.04 15.15 14.00
CA GLN A 475 -39.18 15.34 14.95
C GLN A 475 -39.01 14.59 16.27
N LYS A 476 -37.88 13.92 16.52
CA LYS A 476 -37.60 13.06 17.71
C LYS A 476 -38.59 11.89 17.88
N ARG A 477 -39.19 11.40 16.80
CA ARG A 477 -40.11 10.25 16.81
C ARG A 477 -39.39 8.99 16.34
N ILE A 478 -38.64 8.37 17.27
CA ILE A 478 -37.80 7.21 16.96
C ILE A 478 -38.63 6.00 16.53
N ASP A 479 -39.72 5.71 17.25
CA ASP A 479 -40.58 4.59 16.95
C ASP A 479 -41.27 4.69 15.57
N ALA A 480 -41.63 5.89 15.12
CA ALA A 480 -42.14 6.10 13.76
C ALA A 480 -41.13 5.87 12.66
N ALA A 481 -39.85 6.20 12.92
CA ALA A 481 -38.75 5.88 12.01
C ALA A 481 -38.51 4.37 11.91
N ASP A 482 -38.59 3.69 13.06
CA ASP A 482 -38.45 2.22 13.13
C ASP A 482 -39.57 1.52 12.37
N GLU A 483 -40.82 1.91 12.63
CA GLU A 483 -41.99 1.34 11.94
C GLU A 483 -41.94 1.56 10.42
N ALA A 484 -41.59 2.75 9.97
CA ALA A 484 -41.43 3.04 8.54
C ALA A 484 -40.37 2.16 7.89
N PHE A 485 -39.18 1.99 8.57
CA PHE A 485 -38.10 1.16 8.06
C PHE A 485 -38.50 -0.32 8.02
N PHE A 486 -39.03 -0.89 9.11
CA PHE A 486 -39.38 -2.31 9.17
C PHE A 486 -40.55 -2.65 8.25
N LYS A 487 -41.50 -1.73 8.06
CA LYS A 487 -42.59 -1.88 7.09
C LYS A 487 -42.05 -1.98 5.68
N TRP A 488 -41.12 -1.08 5.30
CA TRP A 488 -40.50 -1.09 3.99
C TRP A 488 -39.70 -2.38 3.75
N VAL A 489 -39.00 -2.86 4.77
CA VAL A 489 -38.25 -4.13 4.70
C VAL A 489 -39.17 -5.30 4.50
N SER A 490 -40.29 -5.39 5.27
CA SER A 490 -41.25 -6.50 5.18
C SER A 490 -41.96 -6.55 3.84
N GLU A 491 -42.29 -5.39 3.26
CA GLU A 491 -42.90 -5.30 1.94
C GLU A 491 -41.98 -5.79 0.82
N ARG A 492 -40.69 -5.69 1.02
CA ARG A 492 -39.68 -6.06 0.04
C ARG A 492 -39.20 -7.50 0.18
N GLU A 493 -39.05 -8.04 1.38
CA GLU A 493 -38.77 -9.46 1.62
C GLU A 493 -39.85 -10.39 1.05
N THR A 494 -41.11 -9.87 0.91
CA THR A 494 -42.18 -10.62 0.29
C THR A 494 -42.15 -10.62 -1.25
N LYS A 495 -41.47 -9.66 -1.88
CA LYS A 495 -41.46 -9.47 -3.34
C LYS A 495 -40.23 -10.05 -4.06
N GLU A 496 -39.09 -10.16 -3.38
CA GLU A 496 -37.82 -10.55 -3.99
C GLU A 496 -37.14 -11.70 -3.20
N SER A 497 -37.33 -12.93 -3.64
CA SER A 497 -36.79 -14.12 -2.96
C SER A 497 -35.30 -14.40 -3.19
N GLN A 498 -34.51 -13.58 -3.90
CA GLN A 498 -33.11 -13.91 -4.24
C GLN A 498 -32.07 -12.78 -4.22
N GLN A 499 -32.39 -11.52 -4.04
CA GLN A 499 -31.39 -10.44 -3.97
C GLN A 499 -31.52 -9.64 -2.68
N SER A 500 -30.39 -9.30 -2.04
CA SER A 500 -30.44 -8.44 -0.85
C SER A 500 -30.95 -7.06 -1.24
N PRO A 501 -31.99 -6.51 -0.55
CA PRO A 501 -32.61 -5.24 -0.91
C PRO A 501 -31.74 -4.01 -0.61
N PHE A 502 -30.52 -4.22 -0.07
CA PHE A 502 -29.65 -3.18 0.43
C PHE A 502 -28.48 -2.95 -0.51
N SER A 503 -28.50 -1.84 -1.28
CA SER A 503 -27.31 -1.37 -1.97
C SER A 503 -26.37 -0.66 -1.00
N HIS A 504 -25.07 -0.71 -1.25
CA HIS A 504 -24.04 -0.03 -0.43
C HIS A 504 -24.37 1.46 -0.24
N HIS A 505 -24.73 2.15 -1.31
CA HIS A 505 -25.03 3.58 -1.31
C HIS A 505 -26.29 3.91 -0.47
N PHE A 506 -27.33 3.07 -0.56
CA PHE A 506 -28.52 3.24 0.27
C PHE A 506 -28.20 3.08 1.76
N VAL A 507 -27.43 2.04 2.15
CA VAL A 507 -27.03 1.81 3.54
C VAL A 507 -26.17 2.97 4.07
N GLN A 508 -25.24 3.47 3.26
CA GLN A 508 -24.40 4.62 3.60
C GLN A 508 -25.23 5.88 3.86
N ARG A 509 -26.19 6.19 2.98
CA ARG A 509 -27.10 7.34 3.16
C ARG A 509 -27.99 7.18 4.39
N LEU A 510 -28.52 5.98 4.62
CA LEU A 510 -29.36 5.68 5.78
C LEU A 510 -28.55 5.85 7.09
N LEU A 511 -27.33 5.28 7.17
CA LEU A 511 -26.45 5.46 8.33
C LEU A 511 -26.06 6.93 8.51
N GLY A 512 -25.83 7.68 7.42
CA GLY A 512 -25.58 9.13 7.47
C GLY A 512 -26.77 9.94 8.06
N ILE A 513 -27.99 9.47 7.86
CA ILE A 513 -29.20 10.07 8.47
C ILE A 513 -29.32 9.67 9.94
N VAL A 514 -29.18 8.37 10.25
CA VAL A 514 -29.29 7.83 11.62
C VAL A 514 -28.20 8.38 12.54
N PHE A 515 -26.98 8.56 12.01
CA PHE A 515 -25.82 9.10 12.77
C PHE A 515 -25.63 10.61 12.59
N LYS A 516 -26.60 11.34 12.04
CA LYS A 516 -26.52 12.78 11.78
C LYS A 516 -25.99 13.53 13.01
N GLN A 517 -24.87 14.23 12.84
CA GLN A 517 -24.30 15.11 13.87
C GLN A 517 -24.78 16.52 13.64
N THR A 518 -25.47 17.11 14.61
CA THR A 518 -25.77 18.55 14.60
C THR A 518 -24.50 19.31 14.98
N LYS A 519 -24.08 20.22 14.08
CA LYS A 519 -23.01 21.19 14.39
C LYS A 519 -23.54 22.21 15.40
N GLY A 520 -23.44 21.93 16.69
CA GLY A 520 -23.89 22.83 17.75
C GLY A 520 -23.85 22.14 19.11
N THR A 521 -23.69 22.93 20.15
CA THR A 521 -23.44 22.65 21.57
C THR A 521 -24.55 21.86 22.30
N THR A 522 -25.15 20.88 21.73
CA THR A 522 -26.11 19.98 22.40
C THR A 522 -25.38 18.74 22.92
N ALA A 523 -25.68 18.36 24.14
CA ALA A 523 -25.17 17.15 24.76
C ALA A 523 -25.40 15.92 23.85
N PRO A 524 -24.48 14.98 23.75
CA PRO A 524 -24.55 13.85 22.82
C PRO A 524 -25.79 12.97 23.00
N ASN A 525 -26.43 13.01 24.18
CA ASN A 525 -27.61 12.22 24.51
C ASN A 525 -28.95 12.83 24.00
N ASP A 526 -28.93 14.05 23.46
CA ASP A 526 -30.17 14.76 23.07
C ASP A 526 -30.53 14.60 21.57
N ILE A 527 -29.66 13.90 20.81
CA ILE A 527 -29.87 13.69 19.37
C ILE A 527 -30.61 12.36 19.17
N PRO A 528 -31.75 12.35 18.47
CA PRO A 528 -32.49 11.13 18.22
C PRO A 528 -31.68 10.09 17.46
N TYR A 529 -31.68 8.88 17.95
CA TYR A 529 -30.94 7.75 17.42
C TYR A 529 -31.79 6.48 17.48
N SER A 530 -31.82 5.71 16.41
CA SER A 530 -32.52 4.42 16.36
C SER A 530 -31.51 3.25 16.44
N PRO A 531 -31.39 2.60 17.58
CA PRO A 531 -30.53 1.42 17.73
C PRO A 531 -31.06 0.21 16.96
N LYS A 532 -32.39 0.07 16.79
CA LYS A 532 -33.00 -1.10 16.14
C LYS A 532 -32.65 -1.16 14.66
N ILE A 533 -32.65 -0.03 13.96
CA ILE A 533 -32.26 0.05 12.55
C ILE A 533 -30.78 -0.35 12.38
N VAL A 534 -29.92 0.16 13.26
CA VAL A 534 -28.47 -0.15 13.20
C VAL A 534 -28.22 -1.63 13.48
N GLN A 535 -28.85 -2.19 14.54
CA GLN A 535 -28.72 -3.61 14.87
C GLN A 535 -29.19 -4.50 13.72
N TYR A 536 -30.32 -4.18 13.10
CA TYR A 536 -30.82 -4.93 11.95
C TYR A 536 -29.85 -4.93 10.78
N LEU A 537 -29.28 -3.76 10.45
CA LEU A 537 -28.30 -3.65 9.37
C LEU A 537 -27.02 -4.43 9.68
N LEU A 538 -26.58 -4.43 10.94
CA LEU A 538 -25.46 -5.23 11.40
C LEU A 538 -25.75 -6.74 11.31
N GLU A 539 -26.93 -7.20 11.73
CA GLU A 539 -27.33 -8.60 11.62
C GLU A 539 -27.37 -9.09 10.16
N LYS A 540 -27.81 -8.23 9.24
CA LYS A 540 -27.77 -8.52 7.80
C LYS A 540 -26.38 -8.44 7.17
N LYS A 541 -25.34 -8.04 7.94
CA LYS A 541 -23.92 -7.92 7.51
C LYS A 541 -23.72 -7.01 6.30
N VAL A 542 -24.47 -5.93 6.22
CA VAL A 542 -24.41 -4.96 5.11
C VAL A 542 -23.67 -3.67 5.47
N VAL A 543 -23.17 -3.57 6.72
CA VAL A 543 -22.48 -2.38 7.23
C VAL A 543 -20.97 -2.58 7.15
N THR A 544 -20.25 -1.56 6.70
CA THR A 544 -18.79 -1.47 6.77
C THR A 544 -18.39 -0.27 7.61
N SER A 545 -17.19 -0.32 8.23
CA SER A 545 -16.70 0.77 9.10
C SER A 545 -16.56 2.09 8.33
N GLY A 546 -16.21 2.04 7.05
CA GLY A 546 -16.03 3.21 6.19
C GLY A 546 -17.32 3.91 5.76
N MET A 547 -18.51 3.34 5.99
CA MET A 547 -19.79 3.98 5.64
C MET A 547 -20.13 5.17 6.55
N VAL A 548 -19.46 5.30 7.71
CA VAL A 548 -19.70 6.37 8.68
C VAL A 548 -18.48 7.29 8.72
N GLU A 549 -18.67 8.61 8.48
CA GLU A 549 -17.58 9.60 8.30
C GLU A 549 -16.53 9.63 9.42
N LYS A 550 -16.92 9.34 10.67
CA LYS A 550 -16.01 9.34 11.83
C LYS A 550 -15.61 7.93 12.30
N GLY A 551 -15.93 6.90 11.50
CA GLY A 551 -15.81 5.52 11.92
C GLY A 551 -17.01 5.05 12.77
N LEU A 552 -17.46 3.82 12.50
CA LEU A 552 -18.66 3.24 13.13
C LEU A 552 -18.51 3.17 14.67
N PHE A 553 -17.38 2.68 15.15
CA PHE A 553 -17.13 2.49 16.59
C PHE A 553 -17.12 3.82 17.35
N SER A 554 -16.46 4.85 16.81
CA SER A 554 -16.39 6.16 17.44
C SER A 554 -17.79 6.77 17.64
N VAL A 555 -18.69 6.58 16.68
CA VAL A 555 -20.05 7.10 16.76
C VAL A 555 -20.94 6.27 17.70
N LEU A 556 -20.84 4.94 17.67
CA LEU A 556 -21.55 4.06 18.60
C LEU A 556 -21.13 4.29 20.07
N LYS A 557 -19.82 4.54 20.31
CA LYS A 557 -19.29 4.92 21.63
C LYS A 557 -19.93 6.21 22.15
N LEU A 558 -20.03 7.24 21.30
CA LEU A 558 -20.68 8.50 21.66
C LEU A 558 -22.16 8.32 22.03
N ARG A 559 -22.82 7.30 21.48
CA ARG A 559 -24.22 6.96 21.77
C ARG A 559 -24.38 5.95 22.91
N GLN A 560 -23.31 5.42 23.45
CA GLN A 560 -23.31 4.37 24.49
C GLN A 560 -24.12 3.13 24.09
N ASP A 561 -24.22 2.82 22.80
CA ASP A 561 -24.92 1.65 22.28
C ASP A 561 -24.00 0.42 22.28
N TRP A 562 -23.85 -0.17 23.46
CA TRP A 562 -23.00 -1.33 23.67
C TRP A 562 -23.51 -2.59 22.95
N GLY A 563 -24.83 -2.68 22.75
CA GLY A 563 -25.44 -3.78 22.01
C GLY A 563 -25.02 -3.79 20.56
N SER A 564 -25.10 -2.65 19.88
CA SER A 564 -24.64 -2.51 18.49
C SER A 564 -23.13 -2.64 18.34
N ILE A 565 -22.32 -2.23 19.35
CA ILE A 565 -20.88 -2.45 19.32
C ILE A 565 -20.55 -3.96 19.36
N ILE A 566 -21.20 -4.71 20.25
CA ILE A 566 -21.00 -6.17 20.33
C ILE A 566 -21.43 -6.86 19.02
N ALA A 567 -22.56 -6.45 18.45
CA ALA A 567 -23.05 -6.97 17.18
C ALA A 567 -22.06 -6.65 16.03
N ALA A 568 -21.44 -5.46 16.05
CA ALA A 568 -20.46 -5.05 15.04
C ALA A 568 -19.21 -5.95 15.04
N PHE A 569 -18.73 -6.43 16.20
CA PHE A 569 -17.60 -7.38 16.25
C PHE A 569 -17.88 -8.70 15.50
N THR A 570 -19.14 -9.09 15.37
CA THR A 570 -19.53 -10.34 14.70
C THR A 570 -19.91 -10.16 13.25
N SER A 571 -20.27 -8.94 12.84
CA SER A 571 -20.85 -8.65 11.53
C SER A 571 -19.97 -7.79 10.61
N VAL A 572 -19.18 -6.89 11.17
CA VAL A 572 -18.31 -5.95 10.43
C VAL A 572 -16.90 -6.51 10.36
N ILE A 573 -16.32 -6.59 9.17
CA ILE A 573 -15.00 -7.22 8.96
C ILE A 573 -13.86 -6.20 8.98
N ASP A 574 -14.15 -4.92 8.71
CA ASP A 574 -13.18 -3.86 8.45
C ASP A 574 -13.07 -2.85 9.61
N ILE A 575 -13.21 -3.30 10.86
CA ILE A 575 -13.04 -2.42 12.03
C ILE A 575 -11.55 -2.13 12.24
N PRO A 576 -11.14 -0.85 12.32
CA PRO A 576 -9.75 -0.48 12.60
C PRO A 576 -9.28 -0.98 13.96
N GLU A 577 -8.09 -1.57 14.05
CA GLU A 577 -7.52 -2.07 15.31
C GLU A 577 -7.35 -0.95 16.35
N SER A 578 -7.09 0.28 15.92
CA SER A 578 -7.07 1.47 16.80
C SER A 578 -8.40 1.68 17.53
N ASP A 579 -9.52 1.52 16.82
CA ASP A 579 -10.86 1.69 17.40
C ASP A 579 -11.19 0.55 18.38
N ILE A 580 -10.76 -0.68 18.04
CA ILE A 580 -10.92 -1.86 18.89
C ILE A 580 -10.19 -1.68 20.21
N VAL A 581 -8.92 -1.27 20.19
CA VAL A 581 -8.11 -1.08 21.38
C VAL A 581 -8.57 0.15 22.17
N SER A 582 -8.95 1.24 21.51
CA SER A 582 -9.56 2.41 22.15
C SER A 582 -10.85 2.04 22.90
N PHE A 583 -11.68 1.16 22.33
CA PHE A 583 -12.87 0.67 23.01
C PHE A 583 -12.52 -0.18 24.23
N LEU A 584 -11.53 -1.09 24.12
CA LEU A 584 -11.06 -1.90 25.26
C LEU A 584 -10.54 -1.00 26.39
N HIS A 585 -9.75 0.03 26.07
CA HIS A 585 -9.25 1.02 27.02
C HIS A 585 -10.39 1.73 27.77
N ASP A 586 -11.42 2.20 27.05
CA ASP A 586 -12.58 2.86 27.68
C ASP A 586 -13.33 1.96 28.65
N VAL A 587 -13.49 0.67 28.30
CA VAL A 587 -14.12 -0.32 29.17
C VAL A 587 -13.30 -0.58 30.43
N ILE A 588 -11.96 -0.63 30.31
CA ILE A 588 -11.06 -0.79 31.46
C ILE A 588 -11.17 0.44 32.39
N GLN A 589 -11.06 1.65 31.85
CA GLN A 589 -11.15 2.89 32.62
C GLN A 589 -12.52 3.06 33.31
N ALA A 590 -13.61 2.75 32.60
CA ALA A 590 -14.94 2.83 33.20
C ALA A 590 -15.09 1.89 34.41
N ARG A 591 -14.47 0.70 34.35
CA ARG A 591 -14.47 -0.23 35.49
C ARG A 591 -13.61 0.22 36.65
N GLN A 592 -12.41 0.74 36.38
CA GLN A 592 -11.55 1.28 37.44
C GLN A 592 -12.24 2.43 38.18
N LYS A 593 -12.97 3.28 37.49
CA LYS A 593 -13.77 4.34 38.12
C LYS A 593 -14.89 3.80 39.00
N ILE A 594 -15.58 2.73 38.59
CA ILE A 594 -16.62 2.10 39.39
C ILE A 594 -16.02 1.46 40.66
N GLN A 595 -14.87 0.82 40.58
CA GLN A 595 -14.19 0.23 41.72
C GLN A 595 -13.69 1.27 42.73
N SER A 596 -13.14 2.39 42.25
CA SER A 596 -12.66 3.48 43.13
C SER A 596 -13.79 4.22 43.85
N THR A 597 -15.00 4.26 43.25
CA THR A 597 -16.18 4.88 43.92
C THR A 597 -16.88 3.97 44.88
N SER A 598 -16.71 2.63 44.79
CA SER A 598 -17.33 1.69 45.71
C SER A 598 -16.59 1.58 47.05
N ASP A 599 -15.32 1.98 47.16
CA ASP A 599 -14.54 1.95 48.39
C ASP A 599 -14.81 3.17 49.32
N GLU A 600 -15.37 4.26 48.79
CA GLU A 600 -15.59 5.50 49.59
C GLU A 600 -17.00 5.70 50.13
N ASN A 601 -18.05 5.00 49.61
CA ASN A 601 -19.43 5.21 50.07
C ASN A 601 -20.24 3.88 50.12
N ALA A 602 -20.09 3.14 51.17
CA ALA A 602 -20.98 2.04 51.50
C ALA A 602 -22.23 2.57 52.21
N MET A 603 -23.12 3.25 51.51
CA MET A 603 -24.52 3.48 51.94
C MET A 603 -25.36 3.72 50.69
N ASP A 604 -26.29 2.81 50.50
CA ASP A 604 -27.51 2.84 49.68
C ASP A 604 -27.70 4.03 48.74
N VAL A 605 -27.30 3.84 47.48
CA VAL A 605 -27.93 4.54 46.36
C VAL A 605 -28.20 3.52 45.25
N ASP A 606 -29.44 3.47 44.81
CA ASP A 606 -30.03 2.62 43.79
C ASP A 606 -29.10 2.32 42.62
N THR A 607 -28.68 1.07 42.48
CA THR A 607 -27.80 0.49 41.48
C THR A 607 -28.50 0.25 40.10
N THR A 608 -29.21 1.22 39.60
CA THR A 608 -29.91 1.10 38.30
C THR A 608 -29.06 1.59 37.08
N SER A 609 -27.97 2.29 37.29
CA SER A 609 -27.13 2.83 36.17
C SER A 609 -25.87 2.03 35.84
N SER A 610 -25.49 1.02 36.66
CA SER A 610 -24.26 0.22 36.43
C SER A 610 -24.45 -1.03 35.55
N SER A 611 -25.69 -1.31 35.09
CA SER A 611 -26.00 -2.58 34.39
C SER A 611 -25.81 -2.53 32.86
N THR A 612 -25.42 -1.40 32.28
CA THR A 612 -25.31 -1.25 30.80
C THR A 612 -23.93 -1.57 30.21
N LEU A 613 -22.86 -1.52 31.03
CA LEU A 613 -21.51 -1.77 30.56
C LEU A 613 -21.23 -3.28 30.39
N PRO A 614 -20.72 -3.72 29.23
CA PRO A 614 -20.37 -5.12 29.01
C PRO A 614 -19.24 -5.57 29.94
N SER A 615 -19.23 -6.84 30.31
CA SER A 615 -18.16 -7.37 31.16
C SER A 615 -16.81 -7.40 30.41
N LEU A 616 -15.71 -7.02 31.08
CA LEU A 616 -14.37 -7.01 30.49
C LEU A 616 -13.98 -8.35 29.86
N PRO A 617 -14.23 -9.53 30.48
CA PRO A 617 -13.94 -10.80 29.82
C PRO A 617 -14.71 -10.98 28.52
N LYS A 618 -15.98 -10.57 28.44
CA LYS A 618 -16.75 -10.64 27.18
C LYS A 618 -16.14 -9.73 26.07
N VAL A 619 -15.82 -8.49 26.42
CA VAL A 619 -15.21 -7.55 25.47
C VAL A 619 -13.86 -8.08 25.02
N LEU A 620 -13.02 -8.52 25.93
CA LEU A 620 -11.70 -9.07 25.62
C LEU A 620 -11.80 -10.34 24.76
N ALA A 621 -12.78 -11.21 25.02
CA ALA A 621 -13.03 -12.39 24.19
C ALA A 621 -13.41 -12.02 22.74
N LEU A 622 -14.20 -10.96 22.54
CA LEU A 622 -14.54 -10.44 21.22
C LEU A 622 -13.31 -9.85 20.52
N VAL A 623 -12.51 -9.06 21.23
CA VAL A 623 -11.29 -8.46 20.71
C VAL A 623 -10.28 -9.51 20.25
N ILE A 624 -10.08 -10.56 21.06
CA ILE A 624 -9.17 -11.68 20.74
C ILE A 624 -9.71 -12.54 19.60
N SER A 625 -11.03 -12.71 19.53
CA SER A 625 -11.66 -13.51 18.48
C SER A 625 -11.72 -12.81 17.13
N TYR A 626 -11.68 -11.48 17.14
CA TYR A 626 -11.74 -10.67 15.91
C TYR A 626 -10.48 -10.86 15.06
N PRO A 627 -10.62 -10.97 13.73
CA PRO A 627 -9.48 -11.09 12.84
C PRO A 627 -8.72 -9.76 12.75
N VAL A 628 -7.53 -9.71 13.32
CA VAL A 628 -6.66 -8.51 13.36
C VAL A 628 -5.33 -8.77 12.68
N THR A 629 -4.69 -7.71 12.19
CA THR A 629 -3.32 -7.78 11.71
C THR A 629 -2.35 -7.51 12.87
N ALA A 630 -1.44 -8.45 13.13
CA ALA A 630 -0.51 -8.38 14.25
C ALA A 630 0.21 -7.02 14.37
N PRO A 631 0.70 -6.46 13.30
CA PRO A 631 1.43 -5.21 13.33
C PRO A 631 0.59 -3.97 13.67
N THR A 632 -0.59 -3.82 13.08
CA THR A 632 -1.48 -2.70 13.39
C THR A 632 -2.01 -2.79 14.81
N MET A 633 -2.27 -4.02 15.28
CA MET A 633 -2.69 -4.27 16.65
C MET A 633 -1.62 -3.86 17.65
N ARG A 634 -0.33 -4.17 17.41
CA ARG A 634 0.79 -3.71 18.27
C ARG A 634 0.85 -2.19 18.36
N LEU A 635 0.70 -1.49 17.22
CA LEU A 635 0.67 -0.03 17.21
C LEU A 635 -0.53 0.52 17.97
N ALA A 636 -1.70 -0.09 17.80
CA ALA A 636 -2.90 0.31 18.50
C ALA A 636 -2.77 0.11 20.03
N ILE A 637 -2.23 -1.04 20.47
CA ILE A 637 -1.94 -1.30 21.87
C ILE A 637 -0.98 -0.24 22.42
N LYS A 638 0.12 0.01 21.72
CA LYS A 638 1.10 1.03 22.13
C LYS A 638 0.52 2.44 22.15
N ALA A 639 -0.47 2.75 21.32
CA ALA A 639 -1.10 4.07 21.25
C ALA A 639 -2.15 4.29 22.35
N HIS A 640 -2.87 3.27 22.79
CA HIS A 640 -4.03 3.42 23.66
C HIS A 640 -3.87 2.77 25.04
N LEU A 641 -3.07 1.69 25.16
CA LEU A 641 -2.83 0.98 26.42
C LEU A 641 -1.38 1.19 26.86
N HIS A 642 -1.09 2.32 27.53
CA HIS A 642 0.27 2.61 27.99
C HIS A 642 0.41 2.48 29.50
N ASP A 643 -0.67 2.49 30.23
CA ASP A 643 -0.64 2.38 31.69
C ASP A 643 -0.40 0.92 32.11
N ALA A 644 0.56 0.72 33.02
CA ALA A 644 0.93 -0.61 33.52
C ALA A 644 -0.22 -1.27 34.31
N ASP A 645 -1.03 -0.46 35.00
CA ASP A 645 -2.18 -0.96 35.76
C ASP A 645 -3.29 -1.46 34.82
N GLU A 646 -3.57 -0.76 33.72
CA GLU A 646 -4.53 -1.21 32.71
C GLU A 646 -4.09 -2.52 32.03
N LEU A 647 -2.81 -2.59 31.64
CA LEU A 647 -2.20 -3.79 31.08
C LEU A 647 -2.24 -4.96 32.03
N ASN A 648 -2.06 -4.72 33.37
CA ASN A 648 -2.14 -5.73 34.39
C ASN A 648 -3.57 -6.29 34.56
N VAL A 649 -4.59 -5.44 34.41
CA VAL A 649 -5.99 -5.88 34.44
C VAL A 649 -6.30 -6.83 33.27
N VAL A 650 -5.82 -6.50 32.07
CA VAL A 650 -5.96 -7.38 30.87
C VAL A 650 -5.23 -8.69 31.10
N LEU A 651 -4.00 -8.63 31.64
CA LEU A 651 -3.18 -9.80 31.88
C LEU A 651 -3.81 -10.74 32.93
N SER A 652 -4.46 -10.20 33.97
CA SER A 652 -5.15 -10.98 34.96
C SER A 652 -6.31 -11.83 34.40
N VAL A 653 -7.04 -11.27 33.40
CA VAL A 653 -8.11 -12.04 32.72
C VAL A 653 -7.49 -13.13 31.82
N ILE A 654 -6.37 -12.86 31.18
CA ILE A 654 -5.66 -13.85 30.35
C ILE A 654 -5.16 -15.01 31.25
N VAL A 655 -4.61 -14.71 32.40
CA VAL A 655 -4.18 -15.75 33.37
C VAL A 655 -5.35 -16.67 33.74
N GLN A 656 -6.50 -16.11 34.10
CA GLN A 656 -7.70 -16.87 34.42
C GLN A 656 -8.14 -17.80 33.27
N TRP A 657 -8.04 -17.31 32.04
CA TRP A 657 -8.39 -18.13 30.88
C TRP A 657 -7.38 -19.24 30.61
N VAL A 658 -6.08 -18.96 30.73
CA VAL A 658 -5.04 -19.99 30.57
C VAL A 658 -5.19 -21.05 31.69
N GLU A 659 -5.48 -20.64 32.93
CA GLU A 659 -5.77 -21.55 34.04
C GLU A 659 -6.99 -22.45 33.75
N ALA A 660 -8.08 -21.86 33.26
CA ALA A 660 -9.27 -22.60 32.84
C ALA A 660 -8.98 -23.61 31.73
N TRP A 661 -8.15 -23.19 30.72
CA TRP A 661 -7.73 -24.09 29.65
C TRP A 661 -6.84 -25.25 30.13
N CYS A 662 -5.86 -24.99 31.00
CA CYS A 662 -4.95 -26.01 31.49
C CYS A 662 -5.62 -26.95 32.54
N SER A 663 -6.71 -26.49 33.15
CA SER A 663 -7.48 -27.34 34.10
C SER A 663 -8.43 -28.32 33.42
N GLU A 664 -8.71 -28.14 32.11
CA GLU A 664 -9.56 -29.09 31.36
C GLU A 664 -8.76 -30.33 30.98
N GLU A 665 -9.31 -31.50 31.33
CA GLU A 665 -8.75 -32.80 30.94
C GLU A 665 -8.79 -32.95 29.40
N LEU A 666 -7.64 -33.24 28.81
CA LEU A 666 -7.52 -33.55 27.39
C LEU A 666 -8.16 -34.91 27.08
N ALA A 667 -9.33 -34.93 26.47
CA ALA A 667 -9.92 -36.15 25.92
C ALA A 667 -9.13 -36.57 24.66
N LEU A 668 -8.06 -37.35 24.88
CA LEU A 668 -7.20 -37.84 23.75
C LEU A 668 -7.91 -38.92 22.92
N LEU A 669 -8.90 -39.58 23.44
CA LEU A 669 -9.67 -40.60 22.76
C LEU A 669 -11.14 -40.16 22.61
N PRO A 670 -11.74 -40.38 21.42
CA PRO A 670 -13.14 -40.03 21.22
C PRO A 670 -14.03 -40.95 22.08
N GLU A 671 -14.93 -40.38 22.85
CA GLU A 671 -15.89 -41.15 23.68
C GLU A 671 -16.86 -41.98 22.81
N LYS A 672 -17.21 -41.49 21.65
CA LYS A 672 -18.12 -42.12 20.71
C LYS A 672 -17.67 -41.89 19.28
N ALA A 673 -17.88 -42.88 18.41
CA ALA A 673 -17.70 -42.76 17.01
C ALA A 673 -19.03 -43.04 16.28
N THR A 674 -19.49 -42.11 15.47
CA THR A 674 -20.70 -42.29 14.65
C THR A 674 -20.30 -42.53 13.20
N LYS A 675 -21.09 -43.37 12.50
CA LYS A 675 -20.92 -43.55 11.06
C LYS A 675 -21.64 -42.40 10.34
N ASP A 676 -20.91 -41.67 9.55
CA ASP A 676 -21.48 -40.71 8.62
C ASP A 676 -22.32 -41.46 7.53
N SER A 677 -23.16 -40.72 6.82
CA SER A 677 -23.96 -41.19 5.70
C SER A 677 -23.15 -41.95 4.63
N ARG A 678 -21.83 -41.74 4.61
CA ARG A 678 -20.85 -42.41 3.73
C ARG A 678 -20.19 -43.66 4.35
N GLY A 679 -20.60 -44.08 5.55
CA GLY A 679 -20.04 -45.25 6.25
C GLY A 679 -18.68 -44.98 6.92
N VAL A 680 -18.18 -43.77 6.90
CA VAL A 680 -16.92 -43.39 7.57
C VAL A 680 -17.16 -43.14 9.05
N MET A 681 -16.33 -43.76 9.92
CA MET A 681 -16.36 -43.53 11.34
C MET A 681 -15.84 -42.13 11.67
N VAL A 682 -16.71 -41.22 12.05
CA VAL A 682 -16.35 -39.86 12.52
C VAL A 682 -16.28 -39.88 14.04
N PRO A 683 -15.12 -39.59 14.63
CA PRO A 683 -14.99 -39.48 16.06
C PRO A 683 -15.77 -38.26 16.57
N LEU A 684 -16.63 -38.49 17.55
CA LEU A 684 -17.32 -37.43 18.27
C LEU A 684 -16.54 -37.15 19.55
N TYR A 685 -15.94 -35.98 19.59
CA TYR A 685 -15.37 -35.41 20.80
C TYR A 685 -16.48 -34.62 21.48
N THR A 686 -17.04 -35.11 22.56
CA THR A 686 -17.94 -34.34 23.42
C THR A 686 -17.07 -33.42 24.29
N SER A 687 -16.61 -32.32 23.69
CA SER A 687 -15.97 -31.27 24.46
C SER A 687 -17.04 -30.62 25.36
N LYS A 688 -16.92 -30.76 26.65
CA LYS A 688 -17.67 -29.98 27.65
C LYS A 688 -17.11 -28.55 27.76
N ARG A 689 -16.42 -28.09 26.73
CA ARG A 689 -15.78 -26.77 26.75
C ARG A 689 -16.80 -25.68 26.97
N ASN A 690 -16.53 -24.82 27.92
CA ASN A 690 -17.25 -23.58 28.08
C ASN A 690 -17.19 -22.81 26.78
N SER A 691 -18.31 -22.71 26.06
CA SER A 691 -18.42 -22.04 24.75
C SER A 691 -17.98 -20.57 24.77
N ASP A 692 -17.83 -20.00 25.95
CA ASP A 692 -17.54 -18.59 26.15
C ASP A 692 -16.03 -18.23 26.19
N LEU A 693 -15.14 -19.25 26.23
CA LEU A 693 -13.70 -19.05 26.26
C LEU A 693 -13.14 -18.97 24.84
N PRO A 694 -12.31 -17.99 24.55
CA PRO A 694 -11.61 -17.91 23.24
C PRO A 694 -10.67 -19.12 23.05
N PRO A 695 -10.36 -19.53 21.81
CA PRO A 695 -9.37 -20.55 21.53
C PRO A 695 -8.00 -20.21 22.12
N LEU A 696 -7.31 -21.19 22.72
CA LEU A 696 -5.99 -20.98 23.34
C LEU A 696 -4.97 -20.36 22.38
N GLU A 697 -4.97 -20.79 21.13
CA GLU A 697 -4.10 -20.21 20.09
C GLU A 697 -4.28 -18.69 19.94
N LYS A 698 -5.53 -18.21 19.93
CA LYS A 698 -5.82 -16.78 19.85
C LYS A 698 -5.45 -16.04 21.13
N ILE A 699 -5.66 -16.66 22.30
CA ILE A 699 -5.24 -16.09 23.59
C ILE A 699 -3.72 -15.89 23.59
N LEU A 700 -2.96 -16.91 23.21
CA LEU A 700 -1.49 -16.87 23.16
C LEU A 700 -0.98 -15.87 22.11
N THR A 701 -1.63 -15.81 20.94
CA THR A 701 -1.30 -14.83 19.93
C THR A 701 -1.49 -13.40 20.43
N PHE A 702 -2.61 -13.12 21.10
CA PHE A 702 -2.88 -11.81 21.69
C PHE A 702 -1.90 -11.48 22.83
N LEU A 703 -1.59 -12.44 23.70
CA LEU A 703 -0.57 -12.30 24.75
C LEU A 703 0.79 -11.94 24.14
N GLN A 704 1.18 -12.60 23.06
CA GLN A 704 2.42 -12.28 22.35
C GLN A 704 2.40 -10.83 21.81
N LEU A 705 1.30 -10.39 21.20
CA LEU A 705 1.16 -9.01 20.73
C LEU A 705 1.27 -7.99 21.87
N LEU A 706 0.70 -8.32 23.01
CA LEU A 706 0.71 -7.49 24.21
C LEU A 706 2.13 -7.38 24.80
N LEU A 707 2.85 -8.50 24.89
CA LEU A 707 4.24 -8.53 25.30
C LEU A 707 5.15 -7.79 24.33
N ASP A 708 5.01 -8.01 23.02
CA ASP A 708 5.82 -7.35 21.98
C ASP A 708 5.64 -5.83 21.98
N SER A 709 4.44 -5.33 22.34
CA SER A 709 4.15 -3.89 22.32
C SER A 709 4.56 -3.17 23.60
N SER A 710 4.46 -3.82 24.77
CA SER A 710 4.53 -3.17 26.09
C SER A 710 5.47 -3.88 27.06
N PHE A 711 6.48 -4.61 26.57
CA PHE A 711 7.39 -5.42 27.37
C PHE A 711 8.08 -4.64 28.51
N ILE A 712 8.52 -3.39 28.24
CA ILE A 712 9.18 -2.54 29.22
C ILE A 712 8.23 -2.17 30.37
N ALA A 713 6.94 -1.91 30.06
CA ALA A 713 5.93 -1.60 31.06
C ALA A 713 5.70 -2.79 32.00
N PHE A 714 5.64 -4.00 31.45
CA PHE A 714 5.51 -5.23 32.24
C PHE A 714 6.73 -5.50 33.12
N LEU A 715 7.93 -5.23 32.66
CA LEU A 715 9.14 -5.38 33.46
C LEU A 715 9.22 -4.38 34.61
N SER A 716 8.62 -3.22 34.50
CA SER A 716 8.61 -2.21 35.57
C SER A 716 7.53 -2.46 36.62
N HIS A 717 6.53 -3.33 36.32
CA HIS A 717 5.38 -3.54 37.20
C HIS A 717 5.41 -4.94 37.87
N PRO A 718 5.58 -5.03 39.23
CA PRO A 718 5.77 -6.29 39.94
C PRO A 718 4.59 -7.29 39.83
N ALA A 719 3.33 -6.80 39.85
CA ALA A 719 2.15 -7.65 39.73
C ALA A 719 2.07 -8.29 38.33
N SER A 720 2.40 -7.54 37.27
CA SER A 720 2.45 -8.07 35.91
C SER A 720 3.53 -9.14 35.74
N GLN A 721 4.69 -8.96 36.38
CA GLN A 721 5.75 -9.98 36.39
C GLN A 721 5.25 -11.29 37.05
N GLN A 722 4.49 -11.19 38.14
CA GLN A 722 3.93 -12.36 38.81
C GLN A 722 2.94 -13.09 37.88
N HIS A 723 2.04 -12.38 37.22
CA HIS A 723 1.10 -12.97 36.25
C HIS A 723 1.82 -13.64 35.09
N ILE A 724 2.86 -13.03 34.55
CA ILE A 724 3.66 -13.63 33.46
C ILE A 724 4.34 -14.91 33.93
N ARG A 725 4.91 -14.93 35.14
CA ARG A 725 5.51 -16.15 35.72
C ARG A 725 4.45 -17.26 35.94
N GLN A 726 3.25 -16.88 36.36
CA GLN A 726 2.15 -17.81 36.53
C GLN A 726 1.75 -18.42 35.17
N ILE A 727 1.62 -17.63 34.11
CA ILE A 727 1.35 -18.13 32.75
C ILE A 727 2.45 -19.10 32.31
N PHE A 728 3.72 -18.75 32.53
CA PHE A 728 4.85 -19.63 32.21
C PHE A 728 4.75 -20.97 32.91
N SER A 729 4.48 -20.96 34.24
CA SER A 729 4.36 -22.20 35.02
C SER A 729 3.18 -23.08 34.60
N LEU A 730 2.10 -22.47 34.10
CA LEU A 730 0.94 -23.20 33.57
C LEU A 730 1.20 -23.79 32.18
N LEU A 731 1.94 -23.07 31.31
CA LEU A 731 2.18 -23.50 29.94
C LEU A 731 3.37 -24.46 29.80
N GLU A 732 4.34 -24.45 30.72
CA GLU A 732 5.55 -25.28 30.64
C GLU A 732 5.24 -26.79 30.53
N PRO A 733 4.32 -27.39 31.33
CA PRO A 733 3.93 -28.80 31.20
C PRO A 733 3.31 -29.10 29.81
N GLU A 734 2.46 -28.20 29.32
CA GLU A 734 1.80 -28.34 28.02
C GLU A 734 2.79 -28.28 26.83
N VAL A 735 3.75 -27.36 26.90
CA VAL A 735 4.82 -27.26 25.92
C VAL A 735 5.69 -28.49 25.90
N SER A 736 6.06 -28.99 27.11
CA SER A 736 6.83 -30.23 27.28
C SER A 736 6.09 -31.43 26.70
N PHE A 737 4.78 -31.54 26.95
CA PHE A 737 3.93 -32.61 26.44
C PHE A 737 3.84 -32.51 24.89
N ASN A 738 3.60 -31.32 24.32
CA ASN A 738 3.54 -31.14 22.88
C ASN A 738 4.87 -31.48 22.21
N ASN A 739 6.01 -31.10 22.79
CA ASN A 739 7.32 -31.49 22.29
C ASN A 739 7.51 -33.00 22.27
N GLY A 740 7.00 -33.70 23.31
CA GLY A 740 6.99 -35.16 23.33
C GLY A 740 6.14 -35.78 22.23
N ILE A 741 4.95 -35.22 21.97
CA ILE A 741 4.07 -35.69 20.89
C ILE A 741 4.72 -35.39 19.50
N GLU A 742 5.39 -34.24 19.32
CA GLU A 742 6.03 -33.91 18.06
C GLU A 742 7.13 -34.93 17.68
N GLN A 743 7.82 -35.49 18.66
CA GLN A 743 8.78 -36.59 18.43
C GLN A 743 8.12 -37.85 17.85
N LEU A 744 6.83 -38.10 18.15
CA LEU A 744 6.07 -39.22 17.60
C LEU A 744 5.56 -38.99 16.18
N ARG A 745 5.60 -37.75 15.70
CA ARG A 745 5.12 -37.38 14.36
C ARG A 745 5.83 -38.13 13.24
N GLY A 746 7.15 -38.23 13.34
CA GLY A 746 7.94 -38.97 12.34
C GLY A 746 7.52 -40.43 12.20
N PRO A 747 7.52 -41.21 13.29
CA PRO A 747 7.06 -42.59 13.30
C PRO A 747 5.62 -42.80 12.87
N LEU A 748 4.71 -41.86 13.17
CA LEU A 748 3.30 -41.95 12.82
C LEU A 748 2.96 -41.45 11.41
N GLN A 749 3.84 -40.68 10.77
CA GLN A 749 3.60 -40.12 9.43
C GLN A 749 3.26 -41.15 8.34
N PRO A 750 3.89 -42.37 8.27
CA PRO A 750 3.52 -43.40 7.31
C PRO A 750 2.09 -43.86 7.48
N PHE A 751 1.60 -44.00 8.73
CA PHE A 751 0.24 -44.39 9.02
C PHE A 751 -0.78 -43.33 8.58
N VAL A 752 -0.48 -42.06 8.87
CA VAL A 752 -1.32 -40.92 8.43
C VAL A 752 -1.40 -40.87 6.92
N ASN A 753 -0.28 -41.05 6.22
CA ASN A 753 -0.22 -41.09 4.76
C ASN A 753 -1.01 -42.30 4.19
N ALA A 754 -0.90 -43.47 4.82
CA ALA A 754 -1.68 -44.62 4.43
C ALA A 754 -3.19 -44.40 4.63
N TYR A 755 -3.58 -43.81 5.77
CA TYR A 755 -4.96 -43.50 6.07
C TYR A 755 -5.53 -42.45 5.11
N SER A 756 -4.82 -41.34 4.86
CA SER A 756 -5.23 -40.29 3.92
C SER A 756 -5.38 -40.83 2.48
N LYS A 757 -4.54 -41.79 2.09
CA LYS A 757 -4.65 -42.45 0.82
C LYS A 757 -5.90 -43.34 0.71
N VAL A 758 -6.17 -44.12 1.76
CA VAL A 758 -7.37 -44.96 1.82
C VAL A 758 -8.64 -44.11 1.80
N THR A 759 -8.65 -42.98 2.53
CA THR A 759 -9.80 -42.07 2.54
C THR A 759 -9.97 -41.36 1.21
N SER A 760 -8.88 -40.93 0.55
CA SER A 760 -8.94 -40.31 -0.78
C SER A 760 -9.39 -41.31 -1.86
N ASP A 761 -8.96 -42.56 -1.78
CA ASP A 761 -9.38 -43.61 -2.70
C ASP A 761 -10.86 -43.98 -2.47
N ALA A 762 -11.34 -43.98 -1.24
CA ALA A 762 -12.75 -44.15 -0.89
C ALA A 762 -13.64 -42.99 -1.37
N LEU A 763 -13.15 -41.72 -1.28
CA LEU A 763 -13.84 -40.54 -1.78
C LEU A 763 -13.89 -40.43 -3.30
N ARG A 764 -12.88 -40.97 -4.01
CA ARG A 764 -12.84 -41.01 -5.47
C ARG A 764 -13.77 -42.06 -6.08
N GLY A 765 -14.54 -42.76 -5.26
CA GLY A 765 -15.44 -43.81 -5.67
C GLY A 765 -14.64 -44.96 -6.27
N THR A 766 -14.61 -46.09 -5.64
CA THR A 766 -13.97 -47.31 -6.07
C THR A 766 -13.98 -47.45 -7.60
N GLN A 767 -12.87 -47.09 -8.25
CA GLN A 767 -12.62 -47.68 -9.56
C GLN A 767 -12.65 -49.19 -9.38
N LYS A 768 -13.73 -49.81 -9.83
CA LYS A 768 -13.85 -51.25 -9.91
C LYS A 768 -12.55 -51.75 -10.50
N GLN A 769 -11.78 -52.49 -9.70
CA GLN A 769 -10.53 -53.09 -10.14
C GLN A 769 -10.89 -53.89 -11.37
N ASP A 770 -10.36 -53.49 -12.51
CA ASP A 770 -10.56 -54.20 -13.79
C ASP A 770 -10.07 -55.64 -13.61
N PRO A 771 -10.92 -56.67 -13.73
CA PRO A 771 -10.55 -58.04 -13.44
C PRO A 771 -9.45 -58.60 -14.36
N LYS A 772 -9.10 -57.83 -15.41
CA LYS A 772 -8.09 -58.23 -16.44
C LYS A 772 -6.65 -57.76 -16.09
N VAL A 773 -6.42 -57.13 -14.96
CA VAL A 773 -5.05 -56.71 -14.62
C VAL A 773 -4.22 -57.96 -14.24
N ASP A 774 -3.15 -58.18 -14.99
CA ASP A 774 -2.20 -59.29 -14.82
C ASP A 774 -1.74 -59.39 -13.36
N TRP A 775 -1.82 -60.62 -12.79
CA TRP A 775 -1.43 -60.92 -11.41
C TRP A 775 -0.01 -60.49 -11.08
N ARG A 776 0.90 -60.43 -12.06
CA ARG A 776 2.27 -59.93 -11.91
C ARG A 776 2.30 -58.43 -11.64
N LYS A 777 1.45 -57.66 -12.31
CA LYS A 777 1.32 -56.22 -12.07
C LYS A 777 0.71 -55.95 -10.69
N ARG A 778 -0.26 -56.78 -10.27
CA ARG A 778 -0.82 -56.72 -8.91
C ARG A 778 0.22 -57.03 -7.84
N LYS A 779 1.06 -58.05 -8.05
CA LYS A 779 2.14 -58.41 -7.11
C LYS A 779 3.20 -57.36 -7.06
N LYS A 780 3.58 -56.74 -8.18
CA LYS A 780 4.51 -55.65 -8.24
C LYS A 780 3.92 -54.42 -7.54
N ALA A 781 2.69 -54.01 -7.81
CA ALA A 781 2.03 -52.88 -7.15
C ALA A 781 1.84 -53.12 -5.65
N ALA A 782 1.58 -54.36 -5.20
CA ALA A 782 1.51 -54.68 -3.79
C ALA A 782 2.89 -54.63 -3.11
N HIS A 783 3.95 -55.04 -3.82
CA HIS A 783 5.32 -54.93 -3.34
C HIS A 783 5.80 -53.46 -3.29
N ASP A 784 5.51 -52.68 -4.30
CA ASP A 784 5.83 -51.25 -4.35
C ASP A 784 5.05 -50.48 -3.26
N LYS A 785 3.78 -50.86 -3.00
CA LYS A 785 2.97 -50.31 -1.93
C LYS A 785 3.53 -50.69 -0.54
N ALA A 786 4.01 -51.93 -0.36
CA ALA A 786 4.64 -52.36 0.89
C ALA A 786 6.00 -51.64 1.09
N ALA A 787 6.78 -51.49 0.03
CA ALA A 787 8.04 -50.72 0.09
C ALA A 787 7.82 -49.24 0.41
N MET A 788 6.74 -48.63 -0.07
CA MET A 788 6.37 -47.25 0.32
C MET A 788 5.87 -47.10 1.76
N THR A 789 5.30 -48.16 2.32
CA THR A 789 4.83 -48.14 3.74
C THR A 789 5.95 -48.36 4.75
N VAL A 790 7.05 -48.99 4.33
CA VAL A 790 8.16 -49.34 5.23
C VAL A 790 9.23 -48.24 5.27
N GLY A 791 9.13 -47.16 4.54
CA GLY A 791 10.16 -46.11 4.52
C GLY A 791 11.58 -46.63 4.21
N VAL A 792 12.44 -45.78 3.71
CA VAL A 792 13.87 -46.12 3.54
C VAL A 792 14.51 -45.98 4.94
N TYR A 793 14.77 -47.12 5.59
CA TYR A 793 15.59 -47.12 6.81
C TYR A 793 17.03 -46.84 6.41
N GLN A 794 17.51 -45.63 6.73
CA GLN A 794 18.93 -45.38 6.81
C GLN A 794 19.40 -45.88 8.18
N VAL A 795 20.25 -46.91 8.15
CA VAL A 795 21.02 -47.30 9.35
C VAL A 795 22.12 -46.25 9.48
N GLU A 796 21.95 -45.29 10.39
CA GLU A 796 23.05 -44.46 10.82
C GLU A 796 23.91 -45.28 11.78
N GLU A 797 25.15 -45.60 11.42
CA GLU A 797 26.17 -46.09 12.34
C GLU A 797 26.49 -44.92 13.30
N LEU A 798 26.05 -45.04 14.56
CA LEU A 798 26.54 -44.20 15.62
C LEU A 798 27.94 -44.65 15.97
N VAL A 799 28.95 -43.95 15.50
CA VAL A 799 30.30 -44.07 16.02
C VAL A 799 30.37 -43.36 17.35
N LEU A 800 30.34 -44.13 18.45
CA LEU A 800 30.54 -43.62 19.82
C LEU A 800 32.00 -43.23 20.05
#